data_3fc7be9e836722218a9f3e97b443bcfd
#
_entry.id   3fc7be9e836722218a9f3e97b443bcfd
#
_cell.length_a   1.000
_cell.length_b   1.000
_cell.length_c   1.000
_cell.angle_alpha   90.00
_cell.angle_beta   90.00
_cell.angle_gamma   90.00
#
_symmetry.space_group_name_H-M   'P 1'
#
loop_
_entity.id
_entity.type
_entity.pdbx_description
1 polymer ?
#
loop_
_entity_poly.entity_id
_entity_poly.type
_entity_poly.pdbx_seq_one_letter_code
_entity_poly.pdbx_strand_id
1 'polypeptide(L)'
;MYQAIGYDKRKGIMHVWDDELGHQKFPFKPYGYLPDPDGQYKSLDGTVLTRAAGNHKDNPKAYESDLNEEVRTLIDLYYESDLASRGHRELFFDIETAKDENGYSTIQDTRTAITAIAYYDKLGNERRVLLLDERKRIKENQIQGDGYIIEIFRSEADLLTRFINAFAEIAPTIISGWNTDGYDIPYLLGRAKKVLGAQSIKRLSSAGIVDFNPKKEKWKIFGVSSLDYLKLYKNFTYTELPNYRLDTVAKKELNRGKVEYDGDLDMLFEQDIHKFAWYNMTDVDLVADLDDKLQLINLARTICHKGHVPYEDVYYASKYLDGAAIVDLKRNGYVAPNKQFRFIEEETQSDSLAGAYVMPPVPGLYKWIYDLDLTSLYPSIIMSLNISPETKIGVIHNWDENCMLKSDAVQAELTNGLAITDIKQWLQDNKYTVASNGAVYRTDTRGFLPTILEKWFDERVEFKNKRDEYEVGSEDYKFYDAMQLTQKVLLNSFYGVLGLKTFRFHDLDNAGAITATGQSVIKFSALAINKYYAKEVGRDYFVNATGDKCEFSFYTDTDSTFVSSLPLIEKRYPGFDETDEQFMIKATNDIASEIQQHVNAMYDVYAVKFHNTDSHRWQIKQEYVAKSGLWIAKKRYAQWVIFKEGKPTDKMDIKGLDVVRSSFPTDFKKIMTDALWMILREEGKQATSDVILNFRKDIHNSDILNVMKNTGVKDIAKYIKQREPFGGYPSGTPAHVKSAINFNDMLTKIAKTDATDITNGEKIKWAYLKNNPYGFDTIALRGYEDPAEIVEFVETYIDRDKIFDRELRGKFDDFYAAMNWGVLPQNNNMGKFFSFG
;
A
#
# COMPACT_ATOMS: atom_id res chain seq x y z
N MET A 1 10.88 -24.50 -12.95
CA MET A 1 10.08 -23.23 -12.93
C MET A 1 10.98 -22.05 -13.24
N TYR A 2 10.45 -20.97 -13.86
CA TYR A 2 11.30 -19.84 -14.27
C TYR A 2 11.86 -19.06 -13.08
N GLN A 3 13.10 -18.62 -13.22
CA GLN A 3 13.80 -17.71 -12.31
C GLN A 3 13.93 -16.30 -12.88
N ALA A 4 14.05 -16.18 -14.20
CA ALA A 4 14.10 -14.92 -14.93
C ALA A 4 13.66 -15.12 -16.38
N ILE A 5 13.26 -14.04 -17.06
CA ILE A 5 12.89 -14.04 -18.46
C ILE A 5 13.31 -12.73 -19.14
N GLY A 6 13.71 -12.81 -20.39
CA GLY A 6 14.02 -11.62 -21.20
C GLY A 6 13.82 -11.86 -22.69
N TYR A 7 13.21 -10.88 -23.37
CA TYR A 7 13.04 -10.92 -24.81
C TYR A 7 14.04 -10.01 -25.55
N ASP A 8 15.00 -10.61 -26.24
CA ASP A 8 15.88 -9.87 -27.16
C ASP A 8 15.12 -9.48 -28.43
N LYS A 9 14.53 -8.27 -28.40
CA LYS A 9 13.72 -7.75 -29.53
C LYS A 9 14.52 -7.61 -30.84
N ARG A 10 15.84 -7.40 -30.78
CA ARG A 10 16.68 -7.20 -31.96
C ARG A 10 16.87 -8.49 -32.73
N LYS A 11 16.94 -9.61 -32.01
CA LYS A 11 17.14 -10.95 -32.60
C LYS A 11 15.86 -11.78 -32.66
N GLY A 12 14.78 -11.34 -32.01
CA GLY A 12 13.56 -12.12 -31.89
C GLY A 12 13.71 -13.37 -31.02
N ILE A 13 14.66 -13.36 -30.05
CA ILE A 13 15.00 -14.51 -29.22
C ILE A 13 14.47 -14.30 -27.81
N MET A 14 13.75 -15.30 -27.31
CA MET A 14 13.35 -15.40 -25.92
C MET A 14 14.44 -16.12 -25.12
N HIS A 15 14.76 -15.59 -23.96
CA HIS A 15 15.66 -16.17 -22.98
C HIS A 15 14.87 -16.46 -21.70
N VAL A 16 14.91 -17.69 -21.21
CA VAL A 16 14.27 -18.13 -19.97
C VAL A 16 15.33 -18.81 -19.12
N TRP A 17 15.43 -18.42 -17.86
CA TRP A 17 16.22 -19.11 -16.85
C TRP A 17 15.28 -19.95 -16.00
N ASP A 18 15.47 -21.24 -16.00
CA ASP A 18 14.67 -22.24 -15.34
C ASP A 18 15.49 -22.94 -14.24
N ASP A 19 14.88 -23.21 -13.09
CA ASP A 19 15.58 -23.79 -11.93
C ASP A 19 16.07 -25.22 -12.15
N GLU A 20 15.50 -25.96 -13.10
CA GLU A 20 15.89 -27.33 -13.43
C GLU A 20 16.68 -27.39 -14.76
N LEU A 21 16.21 -26.66 -15.77
CA LEU A 21 16.75 -26.71 -17.13
C LEU A 21 17.86 -25.69 -17.37
N GLY A 22 18.09 -24.77 -16.42
CA GLY A 22 19.03 -23.67 -16.59
C GLY A 22 18.61 -22.66 -17.67
N HIS A 23 19.59 -22.01 -18.33
CA HIS A 23 19.32 -20.98 -19.33
C HIS A 23 18.90 -21.60 -20.68
N GLN A 24 17.63 -21.38 -21.05
CA GLN A 24 17.06 -21.77 -22.33
C GLN A 24 16.92 -20.55 -23.26
N LYS A 25 17.12 -20.75 -24.57
CA LYS A 25 16.90 -19.71 -25.59
C LYS A 25 16.25 -20.29 -26.84
N PHE A 26 15.25 -19.59 -27.37
CA PHE A 26 14.55 -20.03 -28.57
C PHE A 26 13.94 -18.81 -29.30
N PRO A 27 13.67 -18.92 -30.65
CA PRO A 27 12.97 -17.89 -31.38
C PRO A 27 11.56 -17.72 -30.85
N PHE A 28 11.18 -16.47 -30.53
CA PHE A 28 9.81 -16.16 -30.19
C PHE A 28 8.96 -16.05 -31.45
N LYS A 29 7.83 -16.76 -31.48
CA LYS A 29 6.84 -16.73 -32.56
C LYS A 29 5.54 -16.14 -32.02
N PRO A 30 5.18 -14.91 -32.38
CA PRO A 30 3.92 -14.31 -31.97
C PRO A 30 2.74 -15.06 -32.55
N TYR A 31 1.64 -15.11 -31.80
CA TYR A 31 0.37 -15.64 -32.23
C TYR A 31 -0.78 -15.00 -31.46
N GLY A 32 -1.98 -15.15 -31.95
CA GLY A 32 -3.25 -14.84 -31.32
C GLY A 32 -4.29 -15.88 -31.68
N TYR A 33 -5.55 -15.63 -31.35
CA TYR A 33 -6.65 -16.47 -31.75
C TYR A 33 -7.65 -15.62 -32.54
N LEU A 34 -8.25 -16.21 -33.59
CA LEU A 34 -9.22 -15.55 -34.46
C LEU A 34 -10.52 -16.38 -34.52
N PRO A 35 -11.68 -15.74 -34.62
CA PRO A 35 -12.96 -16.43 -34.85
C PRO A 35 -12.91 -17.33 -36.08
N ASP A 36 -13.28 -18.58 -35.89
CA ASP A 36 -13.31 -19.62 -36.91
C ASP A 36 -14.32 -20.70 -36.47
N PRO A 37 -15.42 -20.93 -37.24
CA PRO A 37 -16.43 -21.94 -36.89
C PRO A 37 -15.90 -23.36 -36.73
N ASP A 38 -14.79 -23.68 -37.43
CA ASP A 38 -14.13 -25.00 -37.37
C ASP A 38 -12.95 -25.04 -36.37
N GLY A 39 -12.81 -24.01 -35.57
CA GLY A 39 -11.70 -23.84 -34.61
C GLY A 39 -11.75 -24.84 -33.47
N GLN A 40 -10.60 -25.01 -32.80
CA GLN A 40 -10.44 -25.96 -31.68
C GLN A 40 -10.50 -25.29 -30.30
N TYR A 41 -10.56 -23.96 -30.26
CA TYR A 41 -10.54 -23.18 -29.02
C TYR A 41 -11.87 -22.43 -28.85
N LYS A 42 -12.15 -22.01 -27.61
CA LYS A 42 -13.40 -21.32 -27.27
C LYS A 42 -13.10 -20.14 -26.36
N SER A 43 -13.72 -19.02 -26.64
CA SER A 43 -13.68 -17.87 -25.72
C SER A 43 -14.78 -17.95 -24.64
N LEU A 44 -14.74 -17.07 -23.65
CA LEU A 44 -15.76 -17.01 -22.59
C LEU A 44 -17.17 -16.73 -23.11
N ASP A 45 -17.31 -15.94 -24.18
CA ASP A 45 -18.60 -15.64 -24.82
C ASP A 45 -19.12 -16.76 -25.73
N GLY A 46 -18.39 -17.85 -25.83
CA GLY A 46 -18.74 -19.01 -26.63
C GLY A 46 -18.26 -18.97 -28.09
N THR A 47 -17.58 -17.90 -28.50
CA THR A 47 -17.01 -17.79 -29.85
C THR A 47 -15.98 -18.91 -30.08
N VAL A 48 -16.13 -19.65 -31.18
CA VAL A 48 -15.17 -20.68 -31.58
C VAL A 48 -13.98 -20.03 -32.26
N LEU A 49 -12.76 -20.48 -31.92
CA LEU A 49 -11.52 -19.82 -32.29
C LEU A 49 -10.49 -20.79 -32.85
N THR A 50 -9.66 -20.30 -33.78
CA THR A 50 -8.45 -21.00 -34.23
C THR A 50 -7.21 -20.21 -33.86
N ARG A 51 -6.08 -20.91 -33.59
CA ARG A 51 -4.79 -20.29 -33.32
C ARG A 51 -4.17 -19.77 -34.62
N ALA A 52 -3.91 -18.48 -34.70
CA ALA A 52 -3.35 -17.82 -35.88
C ALA A 52 -1.93 -17.30 -35.57
N ALA A 53 -0.94 -17.74 -36.35
CA ALA A 53 0.44 -17.27 -36.25
C ALA A 53 0.55 -15.81 -36.73
N GLY A 54 1.49 -15.07 -36.17
CA GLY A 54 1.78 -13.67 -36.52
C GLY A 54 1.30 -12.68 -35.45
N ASN A 55 1.56 -11.41 -35.72
CA ASN A 55 1.15 -10.31 -34.83
C ASN A 55 -0.28 -9.86 -35.17
N HIS A 56 -1.20 -10.06 -34.25
CA HIS A 56 -2.61 -9.69 -34.37
C HIS A 56 -3.03 -8.59 -33.38
N LYS A 57 -2.08 -7.85 -32.81
CA LYS A 57 -2.32 -6.85 -31.75
C LYS A 57 -3.33 -5.77 -32.13
N ASP A 58 -3.37 -5.39 -33.39
CA ASP A 58 -4.25 -4.32 -33.92
C ASP A 58 -5.55 -4.87 -34.55
N ASN A 59 -5.79 -6.17 -34.46
CA ASN A 59 -7.03 -6.78 -34.95
C ASN A 59 -8.07 -6.81 -33.80
N PRO A 60 -9.17 -6.04 -33.89
CA PRO A 60 -10.19 -5.98 -32.85
C PRO A 60 -10.96 -7.30 -32.67
N LYS A 61 -10.90 -8.21 -33.64
CA LYS A 61 -11.52 -9.54 -33.56
C LYS A 61 -10.57 -10.60 -32.98
N ALA A 62 -9.32 -10.26 -32.67
CA ALA A 62 -8.37 -11.21 -32.14
C ALA A 62 -8.51 -11.33 -30.63
N TYR A 63 -8.17 -12.52 -30.12
CA TYR A 63 -8.14 -12.85 -28.71
C TYR A 63 -6.69 -13.14 -28.27
N GLU A 64 -6.36 -12.76 -27.02
CA GLU A 64 -5.02 -12.92 -26.44
C GLU A 64 -3.85 -12.45 -27.31
N SER A 65 -4.09 -11.61 -28.29
CA SER A 65 -3.04 -11.11 -29.19
C SER A 65 -2.27 -9.91 -28.60
N ASP A 66 -2.73 -9.35 -27.50
CA ASP A 66 -2.18 -8.17 -26.84
C ASP A 66 -1.22 -8.49 -25.69
N LEU A 67 -0.99 -9.77 -25.40
CA LEU A 67 0.00 -10.18 -24.39
C LEU A 67 1.41 -9.79 -24.83
N ASN A 68 2.20 -9.32 -23.87
CA ASN A 68 3.61 -9.13 -24.13
C ASN A 68 4.33 -10.48 -24.32
N GLU A 69 5.45 -10.45 -24.98
CA GLU A 69 6.18 -11.62 -25.42
C GLU A 69 6.65 -12.48 -24.24
N GLU A 70 7.07 -11.85 -23.13
CA GLU A 70 7.56 -12.53 -21.92
C GLU A 70 6.39 -13.24 -21.18
N VAL A 71 5.29 -12.54 -20.92
CA VAL A 71 4.11 -13.10 -20.27
C VAL A 71 3.51 -14.23 -21.10
N ARG A 72 3.40 -14.07 -22.43
CA ARG A 72 2.96 -15.14 -23.33
C ARG A 72 3.80 -16.38 -23.17
N THR A 73 5.12 -16.22 -23.15
CA THR A 73 6.06 -17.34 -23.00
C THR A 73 5.91 -18.02 -21.64
N LEU A 74 5.81 -17.25 -20.54
CA LEU A 74 5.65 -17.82 -19.21
C LEU A 74 4.35 -18.63 -19.10
N ILE A 75 3.26 -18.09 -19.62
CA ILE A 75 1.97 -18.81 -19.66
C ILE A 75 2.08 -20.09 -20.49
N ASP A 76 2.71 -20.05 -21.66
CA ASP A 76 2.80 -21.21 -22.55
C ASP A 76 3.66 -22.33 -21.94
N LEU A 77 4.73 -21.98 -21.24
CA LEU A 77 5.66 -22.96 -20.69
C LEU A 77 5.25 -23.50 -19.32
N TYR A 78 4.59 -22.69 -18.49
CA TYR A 78 4.43 -22.99 -17.06
C TYR A 78 2.98 -23.00 -16.56
N TYR A 79 1.96 -22.82 -17.41
CA TYR A 79 0.56 -22.71 -16.99
C TYR A 79 0.05 -23.88 -16.14
N GLU A 80 0.71 -25.04 -16.15
CA GLU A 80 0.30 -26.21 -15.38
C GLU A 80 0.63 -26.12 -13.88
N SER A 81 1.57 -25.24 -13.48
CA SER A 81 2.01 -25.12 -12.09
C SER A 81 2.13 -23.66 -11.65
N ASP A 82 1.72 -23.38 -10.43
CA ASP A 82 1.85 -22.08 -9.76
C ASP A 82 3.00 -22.07 -8.71
N LEU A 83 3.75 -23.17 -8.60
CA LEU A 83 4.82 -23.27 -7.61
C LEU A 83 5.95 -22.27 -7.91
N ALA A 84 6.48 -21.66 -6.88
CA ALA A 84 7.64 -20.79 -7.02
C ALA A 84 8.88 -21.61 -7.33
N SER A 85 9.76 -21.06 -8.19
CA SER A 85 11.06 -21.68 -8.52
C SER A 85 11.97 -21.80 -7.29
N ARG A 86 12.94 -22.70 -7.36
CA ARG A 86 13.92 -22.97 -6.28
C ARG A 86 15.32 -22.52 -6.68
N GLY A 87 16.27 -22.62 -5.75
CA GLY A 87 17.69 -22.42 -6.02
C GLY A 87 18.07 -21.00 -6.43
N HIS A 88 17.35 -19.98 -5.94
CA HIS A 88 17.71 -18.60 -6.16
C HIS A 88 19.01 -18.24 -5.45
N ARG A 89 19.83 -17.43 -6.13
CA ARG A 89 20.98 -16.77 -5.55
C ARG A 89 20.68 -15.30 -5.42
N GLU A 90 20.47 -14.86 -4.17
CA GLU A 90 20.10 -13.50 -3.82
C GLU A 90 21.36 -12.70 -3.48
N LEU A 91 21.55 -11.58 -4.17
CA LEU A 91 22.64 -10.64 -3.92
C LEU A 91 22.04 -9.32 -3.43
N PHE A 92 22.33 -8.97 -2.18
CA PHE A 92 22.06 -7.65 -1.64
C PHE A 92 23.28 -6.76 -1.86
N PHE A 93 23.06 -5.53 -2.29
CA PHE A 93 24.19 -4.61 -2.52
C PHE A 93 23.77 -3.16 -2.34
N ASP A 94 24.76 -2.31 -2.08
CA ASP A 94 24.64 -0.87 -1.93
C ASP A 94 25.90 -0.18 -2.44
N ILE A 95 25.80 1.03 -2.97
CA ILE A 95 26.93 1.80 -3.46
C ILE A 95 27.04 3.14 -2.78
N GLU A 96 28.29 3.60 -2.56
CA GLU A 96 28.58 4.96 -2.12
C GLU A 96 29.35 5.71 -3.20
N THR A 97 29.08 7.00 -3.33
CA THR A 97 29.65 7.84 -4.39
C THR A 97 30.32 9.08 -3.82
N ALA A 98 31.40 9.50 -4.44
CA ALA A 98 32.08 10.73 -4.08
C ALA A 98 31.19 11.96 -4.38
N LYS A 99 31.47 13.04 -3.67
CA LYS A 99 30.94 14.37 -3.88
C LYS A 99 32.01 15.25 -4.56
N ASP A 100 31.63 16.12 -5.47
CA ASP A 100 32.50 17.16 -6.03
C ASP A 100 32.01 18.56 -5.66
N GLU A 101 32.62 19.58 -6.22
CA GLU A 101 32.24 20.98 -5.99
C GLU A 101 30.79 21.33 -6.38
N ASN A 102 30.15 20.50 -7.22
CA ASN A 102 28.76 20.64 -7.63
C ASN A 102 27.82 19.67 -6.86
N GLY A 103 28.28 19.07 -5.77
CA GLY A 103 27.54 18.10 -4.94
C GLY A 103 27.58 16.67 -5.47
N TYR A 104 26.63 15.85 -5.03
CA TYR A 104 26.49 14.45 -5.49
C TYR A 104 26.04 14.38 -6.95
N SER A 105 26.58 13.42 -7.68
CA SER A 105 26.18 13.15 -9.06
C SER A 105 24.76 12.58 -9.17
N THR A 106 24.11 12.88 -10.28
CA THR A 106 22.84 12.25 -10.66
C THR A 106 23.05 10.96 -11.43
N ILE A 107 22.01 10.12 -11.52
CA ILE A 107 22.03 8.89 -12.32
C ILE A 107 22.17 9.15 -13.83
N GLN A 108 21.89 10.38 -14.29
CA GLN A 108 22.01 10.77 -15.69
C GLN A 108 23.46 11.17 -16.04
N ASP A 109 24.15 11.86 -15.17
CA ASP A 109 25.51 12.35 -15.45
C ASP A 109 26.61 11.40 -14.94
N THR A 110 26.38 10.67 -13.84
CA THR A 110 27.34 9.73 -13.24
C THR A 110 28.79 10.24 -13.24
N ARG A 111 29.02 11.51 -12.85
CA ARG A 111 30.29 12.19 -13.03
C ARG A 111 31.32 11.84 -11.96
N THR A 112 30.88 11.61 -10.71
CA THR A 112 31.77 11.30 -9.58
C THR A 112 32.03 9.80 -9.45
N ALA A 113 33.15 9.47 -8.82
CA ALA A 113 33.57 8.07 -8.65
C ALA A 113 32.69 7.33 -7.66
N ILE A 114 32.56 6.01 -7.84
CA ILE A 114 32.04 5.11 -6.82
C ILE A 114 33.16 4.86 -5.81
N THR A 115 32.94 5.24 -4.54
CA THR A 115 33.92 5.15 -3.46
C THR A 115 33.86 3.82 -2.72
N ALA A 116 32.68 3.19 -2.67
CA ALA A 116 32.51 1.86 -2.12
C ALA A 116 31.37 1.11 -2.83
N ILE A 117 31.49 -0.23 -2.84
CA ILE A 117 30.41 -1.16 -3.19
C ILE A 117 30.41 -2.25 -2.11
N ALA A 118 29.39 -2.27 -1.28
CA ALA A 118 29.14 -3.37 -0.34
C ALA A 118 28.17 -4.38 -0.97
N TYR A 119 28.41 -5.66 -0.74
CA TYR A 119 27.49 -6.71 -1.15
C TYR A 119 27.48 -7.90 -0.21
N TYR A 120 26.34 -8.57 -0.16
CA TYR A 120 26.11 -9.82 0.56
C TYR A 120 25.53 -10.87 -0.39
N ASP A 121 26.29 -11.92 -0.69
CA ASP A 121 25.81 -13.14 -1.34
C ASP A 121 25.19 -14.04 -0.28
N LYS A 122 23.86 -14.09 -0.21
CA LYS A 122 23.13 -14.78 0.85
C LYS A 122 23.36 -16.29 0.84
N LEU A 123 23.42 -16.91 -0.35
CA LEU A 123 23.65 -18.35 -0.48
C LEU A 123 25.09 -18.72 -0.13
N GLY A 124 26.08 -17.96 -0.58
CA GLY A 124 27.49 -18.17 -0.26
C GLY A 124 27.87 -17.71 1.15
N ASN A 125 26.95 -17.01 1.85
CA ASN A 125 27.17 -16.33 3.13
C ASN A 125 28.43 -15.45 3.12
N GLU A 126 28.64 -14.74 2.01
CA GLU A 126 29.83 -13.93 1.76
C GLU A 126 29.49 -12.45 1.76
N ARG A 127 30.14 -11.69 2.65
CA ARG A 127 30.00 -10.23 2.78
C ARG A 127 31.29 -9.56 2.40
N ARG A 128 31.23 -8.58 1.49
CA ARG A 128 32.40 -7.83 1.04
C ARG A 128 32.09 -6.35 0.88
N VAL A 129 33.10 -5.54 1.17
CA VAL A 129 33.14 -4.12 0.82
C VAL A 129 34.33 -3.90 -0.11
N LEU A 130 34.05 -3.47 -1.33
CA LEU A 130 35.06 -3.03 -2.28
C LEU A 130 35.25 -1.53 -2.07
N LEU A 131 36.42 -1.11 -1.60
CA LEU A 131 36.69 0.24 -1.12
C LEU A 131 37.74 0.95 -1.96
N LEU A 132 37.44 2.15 -2.45
CA LEU A 132 38.38 2.99 -3.19
C LEU A 132 39.24 3.81 -2.22
N ASP A 133 40.57 3.63 -2.29
CA ASP A 133 41.57 4.41 -1.54
C ASP A 133 42.70 4.90 -2.45
N GLU A 134 42.39 5.85 -3.33
CA GLU A 134 43.37 6.45 -4.26
C GLU A 134 44.52 7.12 -3.51
N ARG A 135 44.29 7.63 -2.30
CA ARG A 135 45.31 8.34 -1.48
C ARG A 135 46.24 7.40 -0.71
N LYS A 136 46.04 6.08 -0.82
CA LYS A 136 46.86 5.05 -0.16
C LYS A 136 46.93 5.24 1.37
N ARG A 137 45.83 5.57 2.01
CA ARG A 137 45.71 5.72 3.48
C ARG A 137 45.86 4.37 4.19
N ILE A 138 45.34 3.33 3.56
CA ILE A 138 45.45 1.93 4.02
C ILE A 138 46.57 1.26 3.29
N LYS A 139 47.47 0.55 4.00
CA LYS A 139 48.60 -0.13 3.38
C LYS A 139 48.26 -1.50 2.81
N GLU A 140 47.38 -2.19 3.48
CA GLU A 140 46.87 -3.51 3.14
C GLU A 140 45.98 -3.46 1.89
N ASN A 141 45.98 -4.55 1.12
CA ASN A 141 45.06 -4.70 0.00
C ASN A 141 43.71 -5.35 0.45
N GLN A 142 43.69 -5.95 1.64
CA GLN A 142 42.53 -6.61 2.21
C GLN A 142 42.60 -6.53 3.73
N ILE A 143 41.43 -6.28 4.33
CA ILE A 143 41.23 -6.19 5.79
C ILE A 143 40.05 -7.06 6.18
N GLN A 144 40.16 -7.76 7.31
CA GLN A 144 39.06 -8.49 7.91
C GLN A 144 38.24 -7.55 8.79
N GLY A 145 36.98 -7.37 8.47
CA GLY A 145 35.98 -6.72 9.31
C GLY A 145 35.27 -7.74 10.22
N ASP A 146 34.29 -7.28 10.96
CA ASP A 146 33.43 -8.14 11.78
C ASP A 146 32.37 -8.83 10.88
N GLY A 147 32.67 -10.05 10.46
CA GLY A 147 31.81 -10.84 9.59
C GLY A 147 31.86 -10.47 8.10
N TYR A 148 32.77 -9.59 7.66
CA TYR A 148 32.93 -9.20 6.24
C TYR A 148 34.38 -8.93 5.88
N ILE A 149 34.67 -8.86 4.59
CA ILE A 149 36.01 -8.59 4.06
C ILE A 149 35.98 -7.24 3.33
N ILE A 150 36.97 -6.39 3.63
CA ILE A 150 37.20 -5.14 2.90
C ILE A 150 38.34 -5.39 1.90
N GLU A 151 38.05 -5.24 0.60
CA GLU A 151 39.06 -5.25 -0.47
C GLU A 151 39.38 -3.81 -0.89
N ILE A 152 40.66 -3.42 -0.87
CA ILE A 152 41.12 -2.05 -1.08
C ILE A 152 41.61 -1.87 -2.51
N PHE A 153 41.09 -0.90 -3.22
CA PHE A 153 41.46 -0.57 -4.61
C PHE A 153 42.08 0.82 -4.71
N ARG A 154 43.02 0.97 -5.64
CA ARG A 154 43.76 2.23 -5.88
C ARG A 154 43.27 2.97 -7.11
N SER A 155 42.39 2.37 -7.85
CA SER A 155 41.64 2.98 -8.95
C SER A 155 40.20 2.51 -8.98
N GLU A 156 39.31 3.39 -9.38
CA GLU A 156 37.89 3.03 -9.56
C GLU A 156 37.69 1.96 -10.65
N ALA A 157 38.56 1.98 -11.70
CA ALA A 157 38.49 0.97 -12.76
C ALA A 157 38.74 -0.45 -12.24
N ASP A 158 39.68 -0.63 -11.30
CA ASP A 158 39.95 -1.91 -10.67
C ASP A 158 38.81 -2.34 -9.74
N LEU A 159 38.25 -1.40 -8.96
CA LEU A 159 37.12 -1.63 -8.10
C LEU A 159 35.91 -2.12 -8.90
N LEU A 160 35.54 -1.38 -9.95
CA LEU A 160 34.41 -1.74 -10.82
C LEU A 160 34.65 -3.08 -11.55
N THR A 161 35.87 -3.31 -11.99
CA THR A 161 36.24 -4.59 -12.64
C THR A 161 36.10 -5.76 -11.66
N ARG A 162 36.55 -5.58 -10.41
CA ARG A 162 36.41 -6.60 -9.36
C ARG A 162 34.95 -6.90 -9.05
N PHE A 163 34.12 -5.85 -8.93
CA PHE A 163 32.67 -6.04 -8.70
C PHE A 163 32.01 -6.80 -9.86
N ILE A 164 32.28 -6.41 -11.11
CA ILE A 164 31.73 -7.09 -12.30
C ILE A 164 32.19 -8.57 -12.34
N ASN A 165 33.41 -8.85 -11.96
CA ASN A 165 33.91 -10.22 -11.89
C ASN A 165 33.20 -11.01 -10.79
N ALA A 166 33.11 -10.45 -9.58
CA ALA A 166 32.35 -11.06 -8.46
C ALA A 166 30.90 -11.33 -8.83
N PHE A 167 30.24 -10.38 -9.44
CA PHE A 167 28.86 -10.53 -9.89
C PHE A 167 28.71 -11.66 -10.91
N ALA A 168 29.63 -11.76 -11.85
CA ALA A 168 29.64 -12.84 -12.85
C ALA A 168 29.95 -14.23 -12.24
N GLU A 169 30.84 -14.29 -11.22
CA GLU A 169 31.15 -15.51 -10.46
C GLU A 169 30.01 -15.96 -9.57
N ILE A 170 29.38 -15.02 -8.87
CA ILE A 170 28.16 -15.23 -8.06
C ILE A 170 27.01 -15.66 -8.95
N ALA A 171 26.86 -15.05 -10.12
CA ALA A 171 25.75 -15.27 -11.05
C ALA A 171 24.38 -15.15 -10.34
N PRO A 172 24.06 -14.02 -9.69
CA PRO A 172 22.82 -13.86 -8.95
C PRO A 172 21.61 -13.97 -9.87
N THR A 173 20.53 -14.60 -9.39
CA THR A 173 19.25 -14.63 -10.07
C THR A 173 18.33 -13.50 -9.60
N ILE A 174 18.54 -13.01 -8.38
CA ILE A 174 17.85 -11.87 -7.79
C ILE A 174 18.87 -10.89 -7.23
N ILE A 175 18.70 -9.60 -7.50
CA ILE A 175 19.42 -8.51 -6.86
C ILE A 175 18.44 -7.64 -6.09
N SER A 176 18.83 -7.18 -4.90
CA SER A 176 18.02 -6.33 -4.03
C SER A 176 18.89 -5.36 -3.24
N GLY A 177 18.27 -4.33 -2.70
CA GLY A 177 18.84 -3.31 -1.86
C GLY A 177 17.80 -2.19 -1.64
N TRP A 178 18.22 -1.10 -1.03
CA TRP A 178 17.30 -0.02 -0.67
C TRP A 178 17.28 1.08 -1.73
N ASN A 179 16.22 1.16 -2.54
CA ASN A 179 16.08 2.08 -3.67
C ASN A 179 17.02 1.78 -4.85
N THR A 180 17.46 0.55 -4.97
CA THR A 180 18.43 0.12 -5.99
C THR A 180 17.99 0.40 -7.43
N ASP A 181 16.72 0.27 -7.75
CA ASP A 181 16.17 0.62 -9.08
C ASP A 181 16.22 2.15 -9.34
N GLY A 182 16.16 2.95 -8.27
CA GLY A 182 16.14 4.41 -8.36
C GLY A 182 17.53 5.05 -8.38
N TYR A 183 18.54 4.38 -7.84
CA TYR A 183 19.88 4.96 -7.72
C TYR A 183 21.02 3.97 -8.06
N ASP A 184 21.19 2.90 -7.28
CA ASP A 184 22.40 2.07 -7.33
C ASP A 184 22.62 1.42 -8.69
N ILE A 185 21.60 0.75 -9.23
CA ILE A 185 21.70 0.06 -10.54
C ILE A 185 21.95 1.05 -11.67
N PRO A 186 21.15 2.12 -11.86
CA PRO A 186 21.41 3.06 -12.94
C PRO A 186 22.75 3.79 -12.78
N TYR A 187 23.16 4.15 -11.55
CA TYR A 187 24.44 4.79 -11.33
C TYR A 187 25.61 3.85 -11.64
N LEU A 188 25.61 2.65 -11.07
CA LEU A 188 26.64 1.62 -11.29
C LEU A 188 26.82 1.32 -12.78
N LEU A 189 25.72 1.05 -13.50
CA LEU A 189 25.77 0.73 -14.93
C LEU A 189 26.23 1.92 -15.77
N GLY A 190 25.75 3.13 -15.47
CA GLY A 190 26.18 4.36 -16.13
C GLY A 190 27.66 4.63 -15.90
N ARG A 191 28.11 4.51 -14.66
CA ARG A 191 29.51 4.75 -14.28
C ARG A 191 30.45 3.69 -14.83
N ALA A 192 30.12 2.40 -14.71
CA ALA A 192 30.90 1.32 -15.28
C ALA A 192 31.05 1.45 -16.82
N LYS A 193 29.96 1.82 -17.50
CA LYS A 193 30.01 2.11 -18.94
C LYS A 193 30.96 3.28 -19.28
N LYS A 194 31.01 4.31 -18.44
CA LYS A 194 31.83 5.50 -18.62
C LYS A 194 33.31 5.20 -18.36
N VAL A 195 33.64 4.46 -17.32
CA VAL A 195 35.02 4.16 -16.89
C VAL A 195 35.61 2.99 -17.66
N LEU A 196 34.85 1.90 -17.85
CA LEU A 196 35.33 0.64 -18.43
C LEU A 196 34.83 0.39 -19.87
N GLY A 197 33.93 1.25 -20.37
CA GLY A 197 33.34 1.07 -21.69
C GLY A 197 32.09 0.19 -21.70
N ALA A 198 31.29 0.31 -22.76
CA ALA A 198 29.95 -0.32 -22.85
C ALA A 198 29.95 -1.86 -22.88
N GLN A 199 31.07 -2.51 -23.17
CA GLN A 199 31.15 -3.98 -23.19
C GLN A 199 31.30 -4.57 -21.77
N SER A 200 31.83 -3.80 -20.82
CA SER A 200 32.06 -4.27 -19.44
C SER A 200 30.77 -4.67 -18.74
N ILE A 201 29.72 -3.85 -18.86
CA ILE A 201 28.42 -4.10 -18.18
C ILE A 201 27.71 -5.36 -18.70
N LYS A 202 28.00 -5.81 -19.93
CA LYS A 202 27.38 -7.03 -20.46
C LYS A 202 27.79 -8.29 -19.70
N ARG A 203 28.89 -8.25 -18.97
CA ARG A 203 29.36 -9.35 -18.13
C ARG A 203 28.50 -9.58 -16.89
N LEU A 204 27.67 -8.59 -16.52
CA LEU A 204 26.68 -8.74 -15.45
C LEU A 204 25.52 -9.66 -15.87
N SER A 205 25.33 -9.92 -17.15
CA SER A 205 24.31 -10.82 -17.67
C SER A 205 24.92 -12.14 -18.14
N SER A 206 24.39 -13.26 -17.69
CA SER A 206 24.76 -14.59 -18.20
C SER A 206 24.46 -14.79 -19.70
N ALA A 207 23.53 -13.97 -20.26
CA ALA A 207 23.28 -13.94 -21.71
C ALA A 207 24.12 -12.88 -22.46
N GLY A 208 24.90 -12.07 -21.75
CA GLY A 208 25.66 -10.96 -22.34
C GLY A 208 24.77 -9.80 -22.80
N ILE A 209 23.57 -9.66 -22.26
CA ILE A 209 22.57 -8.65 -22.66
C ILE A 209 22.21 -7.80 -21.45
N VAL A 210 22.53 -6.51 -21.54
CA VAL A 210 22.05 -5.46 -20.62
C VAL A 210 21.39 -4.39 -21.48
N ASP A 211 20.13 -4.12 -21.23
CA ASP A 211 19.31 -3.21 -22.05
C ASP A 211 18.77 -2.05 -21.21
N PHE A 212 18.60 -0.89 -21.83
CA PHE A 212 18.03 0.30 -21.21
C PHE A 212 16.73 0.69 -21.92
N ASN A 213 15.66 0.80 -21.17
CA ASN A 213 14.37 1.29 -21.68
C ASN A 213 14.24 2.80 -21.41
N PRO A 214 14.43 3.67 -22.43
CA PRO A 214 14.41 5.11 -22.22
C PRO A 214 13.02 5.67 -21.86
N LYS A 215 11.94 4.96 -22.22
CA LYS A 215 10.56 5.40 -21.88
C LYS A 215 10.23 5.16 -20.40
N LYS A 216 10.87 4.17 -19.79
CA LYS A 216 10.67 3.81 -18.38
C LYS A 216 11.84 4.21 -17.50
N GLU A 217 12.92 4.74 -18.11
CA GLU A 217 14.20 5.03 -17.47
C GLU A 217 14.73 3.84 -16.64
N LYS A 218 14.54 2.62 -17.17
CA LYS A 218 14.83 1.39 -16.44
C LYS A 218 15.83 0.50 -17.18
N TRP A 219 16.82 0.00 -16.44
CA TRP A 219 17.76 -1.01 -16.90
C TRP A 219 17.18 -2.42 -16.71
N LYS A 220 17.56 -3.34 -17.62
CA LYS A 220 17.26 -4.77 -17.51
C LYS A 220 18.54 -5.56 -17.77
N ILE A 221 18.94 -6.34 -16.78
CA ILE A 221 20.05 -7.29 -16.86
C ILE A 221 19.43 -8.67 -17.14
N PHE A 222 19.68 -9.25 -18.32
CA PHE A 222 19.06 -10.53 -18.66
C PHE A 222 19.62 -11.65 -17.79
N GLY A 223 18.71 -12.43 -17.20
CA GLY A 223 19.01 -13.52 -16.26
C GLY A 223 19.02 -13.09 -14.79
N VAL A 224 18.80 -11.81 -14.53
CA VAL A 224 18.78 -11.26 -13.17
C VAL A 224 17.50 -10.47 -12.96
N SER A 225 16.74 -10.78 -11.94
CA SER A 225 15.55 -10.04 -11.55
C SER A 225 15.88 -9.00 -10.47
N SER A 226 15.53 -7.75 -10.71
CA SER A 226 15.71 -6.66 -9.73
C SER A 226 14.46 -6.52 -8.89
N LEU A 227 14.58 -6.78 -7.58
CA LEU A 227 13.52 -6.60 -6.58
C LEU A 227 13.96 -5.54 -5.56
N ASP A 228 13.70 -4.28 -5.88
CA ASP A 228 14.00 -3.13 -5.01
C ASP A 228 13.21 -3.24 -3.69
N TYR A 229 13.92 -3.38 -2.57
CA TYR A 229 13.31 -3.66 -1.28
C TYR A 229 12.48 -2.50 -0.73
N LEU A 230 12.85 -1.25 -1.02
CA LEU A 230 12.02 -0.09 -0.70
C LEU A 230 10.64 -0.16 -1.38
N LYS A 231 10.61 -0.59 -2.64
CA LYS A 231 9.35 -0.76 -3.38
C LYS A 231 8.54 -1.93 -2.84
N LEU A 232 9.18 -3.07 -2.54
CA LEU A 232 8.51 -4.21 -1.90
C LEU A 232 7.89 -3.81 -0.57
N TYR A 233 8.66 -3.14 0.30
CA TYR A 233 8.18 -2.68 1.60
C TYR A 233 6.97 -1.77 1.46
N LYS A 234 7.00 -0.78 0.57
CA LYS A 234 5.86 0.14 0.34
C LYS A 234 4.62 -0.54 -0.23
N ASN A 235 4.77 -1.56 -1.05
CA ASN A 235 3.64 -2.23 -1.70
C ASN A 235 2.98 -3.30 -0.81
N PHE A 236 3.74 -3.96 0.05
CA PHE A 236 3.26 -5.13 0.80
C PHE A 236 3.19 -4.92 2.32
N THR A 237 3.61 -3.75 2.82
CA THR A 237 3.38 -3.36 4.21
C THR A 237 2.42 -2.18 4.26
N TYR A 238 1.38 -2.29 5.09
CA TYR A 238 0.32 -1.26 5.18
C TYR A 238 0.60 -0.20 6.24
N THR A 239 1.83 -0.15 6.76
CA THR A 239 2.19 0.81 7.80
C THR A 239 2.68 2.12 7.19
N GLU A 240 2.00 3.22 7.48
CA GLU A 240 2.50 4.54 7.15
C GLU A 240 3.63 4.95 8.10
N LEU A 241 4.77 5.33 7.53
CA LEU A 241 5.93 5.83 8.27
C LEU A 241 6.15 7.32 7.96
N PRO A 242 6.78 8.06 8.90
CA PRO A 242 7.15 9.47 8.68
C PRO A 242 7.98 9.66 7.41
N ASN A 243 8.87 8.73 7.14
CA ASN A 243 9.58 8.59 5.88
C ASN A 243 9.92 7.11 5.65
N TYR A 244 10.40 6.79 4.46
CA TYR A 244 10.82 5.44 4.10
C TYR A 244 12.34 5.37 3.89
N ARG A 245 13.12 6.12 4.68
CA ARG A 245 14.58 5.94 4.75
C ARG A 245 14.88 4.57 5.40
N LEU A 246 15.95 3.94 4.97
CA LEU A 246 16.35 2.63 5.51
C LEU A 246 16.46 2.64 7.04
N ASP A 247 17.08 3.66 7.61
CA ASP A 247 17.20 3.83 9.06
C ASP A 247 15.85 3.84 9.78
N THR A 248 14.86 4.57 9.25
CA THR A 248 13.52 4.65 9.84
C THR A 248 12.80 3.32 9.82
N VAL A 249 12.89 2.59 8.70
CA VAL A 249 12.26 1.28 8.54
C VAL A 249 12.97 0.24 9.41
N ALA A 250 14.30 0.22 9.40
CA ALA A 250 15.10 -0.70 10.20
C ALA A 250 14.90 -0.51 11.71
N LYS A 251 14.89 0.73 12.21
CA LYS A 251 14.57 1.02 13.61
C LYS A 251 13.19 0.50 14.00
N LYS A 252 12.19 0.65 13.13
CA LYS A 252 10.85 0.14 13.40
C LYS A 252 10.77 -1.38 13.34
N GLU A 253 11.31 -1.99 12.30
CA GLU A 253 11.14 -3.42 12.07
C GLU A 253 12.16 -4.27 12.85
N LEU A 254 13.40 -3.81 12.97
CA LEU A 254 14.50 -4.58 13.55
C LEU A 254 14.95 -4.07 14.93
N ASN A 255 14.41 -2.94 15.40
CA ASN A 255 14.92 -2.19 16.57
C ASN A 255 16.42 -1.85 16.45
N ARG A 256 16.94 -1.73 15.23
CA ARG A 256 18.32 -1.41 14.88
C ARG A 256 18.33 -0.41 13.73
N GLY A 257 19.20 0.58 13.78
CA GLY A 257 19.35 1.62 12.75
C GLY A 257 20.70 1.55 12.05
N LYS A 258 20.94 2.55 11.19
CA LYS A 258 22.22 2.78 10.54
C LYS A 258 23.33 3.14 11.54
N VAL A 259 24.57 3.07 11.09
CA VAL A 259 25.73 3.54 11.85
C VAL A 259 25.67 5.05 12.02
N GLU A 260 25.74 5.53 13.25
CA GLU A 260 25.77 6.97 13.52
C GLU A 260 27.18 7.54 13.29
N TYR A 261 27.26 8.70 12.66
CA TYR A 261 28.52 9.43 12.44
C TYR A 261 28.26 10.94 12.46
N ASP A 262 29.34 11.71 12.69
CA ASP A 262 29.27 13.17 12.71
C ASP A 262 29.62 13.73 11.32
N GLY A 263 28.95 14.79 10.89
CA GLY A 263 29.18 15.44 9.63
C GLY A 263 28.46 14.77 8.45
N ASP A 264 29.02 14.90 7.24
CA ASP A 264 28.53 14.26 6.04
C ASP A 264 29.32 12.97 5.72
N LEU A 265 28.82 12.21 4.75
CA LEU A 265 29.40 10.91 4.38
C LEU A 265 30.78 11.06 3.73
N ASP A 266 31.04 12.15 3.02
CA ASP A 266 32.37 12.50 2.50
C ASP A 266 33.37 12.76 3.63
N MET A 267 32.95 13.46 4.68
CA MET A 267 33.79 13.66 5.87
C MET A 267 34.12 12.33 6.53
N LEU A 268 33.14 11.44 6.66
CA LEU A 268 33.37 10.10 7.20
C LEU A 268 34.36 9.34 6.34
N PHE A 269 34.24 9.37 5.02
CA PHE A 269 35.18 8.75 4.09
C PHE A 269 36.61 9.29 4.23
N GLU A 270 36.75 10.60 4.47
CA GLU A 270 38.04 11.25 4.65
C GLU A 270 38.67 10.99 6.05
N GLN A 271 37.85 10.98 7.09
CA GLN A 271 38.31 10.92 8.49
C GLN A 271 38.45 9.47 9.00
N ASP A 272 37.51 8.60 8.67
CA ASP A 272 37.48 7.21 9.14
C ASP A 272 36.97 6.25 8.06
N ILE A 273 37.87 5.88 7.17
CA ILE A 273 37.57 5.01 6.04
C ILE A 273 37.14 3.59 6.49
N HIS A 274 37.54 3.13 7.69
CA HIS A 274 37.07 1.86 8.23
C HIS A 274 35.61 1.94 8.68
N LYS A 275 35.24 3.02 9.38
CA LYS A 275 33.87 3.27 9.77
C LYS A 275 32.97 3.49 8.56
N PHE A 276 33.49 4.14 7.50
CA PHE A 276 32.80 4.28 6.23
C PHE A 276 32.49 2.93 5.56
N ALA A 277 33.48 2.01 5.54
CA ALA A 277 33.24 0.66 5.01
C ALA A 277 32.21 -0.11 5.87
N TRP A 278 32.27 0.04 7.20
CA TRP A 278 31.27 -0.52 8.09
C TRP A 278 29.87 0.06 7.87
N TYR A 279 29.77 1.37 7.66
CA TYR A 279 28.51 2.03 7.31
C TYR A 279 27.88 1.41 6.05
N ASN A 280 28.62 1.32 4.96
CA ASN A 280 28.13 0.76 3.70
C ASN A 280 27.72 -0.72 3.83
N MET A 281 28.48 -1.54 4.58
CA MET A 281 28.09 -2.95 4.82
C MET A 281 26.84 -3.05 5.70
N THR A 282 26.71 -2.17 6.69
CA THR A 282 25.54 -2.13 7.55
C THR A 282 24.24 -1.86 6.76
N ASP A 283 24.29 -1.01 5.73
CA ASP A 283 23.14 -0.74 4.88
C ASP A 283 22.69 -1.99 4.12
N VAL A 284 23.60 -2.79 3.65
CA VAL A 284 23.33 -4.08 3.01
C VAL A 284 22.74 -5.09 4.01
N ASP A 285 23.36 -5.21 5.18
CA ASP A 285 22.90 -6.14 6.22
C ASP A 285 21.50 -5.79 6.73
N LEU A 286 21.18 -4.49 6.89
CA LEU A 286 19.84 -4.06 7.29
C LEU A 286 18.76 -4.50 6.29
N VAL A 287 19.04 -4.45 4.98
CA VAL A 287 18.08 -4.90 3.98
C VAL A 287 17.91 -6.42 4.00
N ALA A 288 19.02 -7.16 4.15
CA ALA A 288 18.98 -8.62 4.25
C ALA A 288 18.20 -9.07 5.50
N ASP A 289 18.46 -8.45 6.67
CA ASP A 289 17.75 -8.73 7.92
C ASP A 289 16.25 -8.37 7.83
N LEU A 290 15.91 -7.28 7.12
CA LEU A 290 14.51 -6.95 6.83
C LEU A 290 13.85 -8.06 6.01
N ASP A 291 14.52 -8.60 5.01
CA ASP A 291 13.96 -9.71 4.21
C ASP A 291 13.88 -11.01 5.00
N ASP A 292 14.87 -11.31 5.84
CA ASP A 292 14.83 -12.47 6.74
C ASP A 292 13.62 -12.43 7.68
N LYS A 293 13.24 -11.22 8.13
CA LYS A 293 12.06 -11.02 8.98
C LYS A 293 10.74 -10.99 8.18
N LEU A 294 10.69 -10.23 7.10
CA LEU A 294 9.43 -9.88 6.42
C LEU A 294 9.13 -10.78 5.22
N GLN A 295 10.12 -11.50 4.68
CA GLN A 295 10.00 -12.45 3.57
C GLN A 295 9.35 -11.85 2.30
N LEU A 296 9.60 -10.56 2.02
CA LEU A 296 8.93 -9.86 0.91
C LEU A 296 9.43 -10.31 -0.46
N ILE A 297 10.69 -10.73 -0.60
CA ILE A 297 11.22 -11.32 -1.84
C ILE A 297 10.50 -12.63 -2.13
N ASN A 298 10.31 -13.48 -1.13
CA ASN A 298 9.60 -14.75 -1.30
C ASN A 298 8.11 -14.53 -1.65
N LEU A 299 7.45 -13.58 -0.99
CA LEU A 299 6.07 -13.18 -1.30
C LEU A 299 5.95 -12.68 -2.75
N ALA A 300 6.85 -11.79 -3.18
CA ALA A 300 6.87 -11.25 -4.54
C ALA A 300 7.01 -12.34 -5.60
N ARG A 301 7.92 -13.28 -5.39
CA ARG A 301 8.13 -14.44 -6.27
C ARG A 301 6.87 -15.30 -6.36
N THR A 302 6.26 -15.62 -5.23
CA THR A 302 5.06 -16.45 -5.18
C THR A 302 3.88 -15.78 -5.92
N ILE A 303 3.68 -14.47 -5.76
CA ILE A 303 2.69 -13.70 -6.52
C ILE A 303 2.96 -13.77 -8.02
N CYS A 304 4.23 -13.59 -8.44
CA CYS A 304 4.60 -13.61 -9.86
C CYS A 304 4.44 -14.98 -10.50
N HIS A 305 4.74 -16.05 -9.78
CA HIS A 305 4.49 -17.43 -10.27
C HIS A 305 3.00 -17.72 -10.41
N LYS A 306 2.18 -17.28 -9.46
CA LYS A 306 0.72 -17.37 -9.58
C LYS A 306 0.19 -16.57 -10.77
N GLY A 307 0.79 -15.40 -11.04
CA GLY A 307 0.45 -14.52 -12.16
C GLY A 307 1.14 -14.87 -13.48
N HIS A 308 2.12 -15.75 -13.50
CA HIS A 308 2.97 -16.06 -14.67
C HIS A 308 3.53 -14.79 -15.34
N VAL A 309 4.09 -13.90 -14.52
CA VAL A 309 4.67 -12.62 -14.96
C VAL A 309 6.13 -12.51 -14.51
N PRO A 310 6.97 -11.70 -15.20
CA PRO A 310 8.32 -11.39 -14.72
C PRO A 310 8.27 -10.82 -13.28
N TYR A 311 9.28 -11.09 -12.45
CA TYR A 311 9.30 -10.65 -11.04
C TYR A 311 9.19 -9.14 -10.88
N GLU A 312 9.73 -8.37 -11.81
CA GLU A 312 9.63 -6.91 -11.82
C GLU A 312 8.20 -6.39 -12.05
N ASP A 313 7.27 -7.25 -12.43
CA ASP A 313 5.86 -6.90 -12.61
C ASP A 313 5.02 -7.04 -11.34
N VAL A 314 5.61 -7.53 -10.23
CA VAL A 314 4.95 -7.66 -8.91
C VAL A 314 4.36 -6.35 -8.38
N TYR A 315 4.95 -5.23 -8.76
CA TYR A 315 4.49 -3.89 -8.34
C TYR A 315 3.17 -3.43 -9.01
N TYR A 316 2.62 -4.23 -9.93
CA TYR A 316 1.44 -3.87 -10.73
C TYR A 316 0.35 -4.94 -10.62
N ALA A 317 -0.62 -4.74 -9.71
CA ALA A 317 -1.69 -5.71 -9.47
C ALA A 317 -2.43 -6.12 -10.75
N SER A 318 -2.69 -5.18 -11.65
CA SER A 318 -3.35 -5.47 -12.93
C SER A 318 -2.59 -6.43 -13.85
N LYS A 319 -1.25 -6.58 -13.66
CA LYS A 319 -0.45 -7.49 -14.49
C LYS A 319 -0.49 -8.93 -13.97
N TYR A 320 -0.18 -9.12 -12.67
CA TYR A 320 -0.19 -10.48 -12.12
C TYR A 320 -1.60 -11.05 -12.02
N LEU A 321 -2.63 -10.22 -11.82
CA LEU A 321 -4.02 -10.65 -11.85
C LEU A 321 -4.51 -10.98 -13.27
N ASP A 322 -4.09 -10.19 -14.28
CA ASP A 322 -4.36 -10.50 -15.69
C ASP A 322 -3.74 -11.85 -16.08
N GLY A 323 -2.48 -12.08 -15.72
CA GLY A 323 -1.80 -13.34 -15.97
C GLY A 323 -2.44 -14.52 -15.25
N ALA A 324 -2.76 -14.39 -13.95
CA ALA A 324 -3.43 -15.44 -13.18
C ALA A 324 -4.80 -15.80 -13.77
N ALA A 325 -5.57 -14.80 -14.22
CA ALA A 325 -6.84 -15.00 -14.88
C ALA A 325 -6.69 -15.76 -16.21
N ILE A 326 -5.73 -15.39 -17.05
CA ILE A 326 -5.47 -16.06 -18.34
C ILE A 326 -5.04 -17.51 -18.12
N VAL A 327 -4.18 -17.76 -17.12
CA VAL A 327 -3.74 -19.11 -16.77
C VAL A 327 -4.91 -19.99 -16.33
N ASP A 328 -5.79 -19.46 -15.48
CA ASP A 328 -6.97 -20.20 -15.04
C ASP A 328 -7.92 -20.49 -16.21
N LEU A 329 -8.17 -19.53 -17.08
CA LEU A 329 -8.95 -19.74 -18.30
C LEU A 329 -8.33 -20.79 -19.22
N LYS A 330 -7.02 -20.75 -19.44
CA LYS A 330 -6.29 -21.73 -20.27
C LYS A 330 -6.39 -23.14 -19.68
N ARG A 331 -6.30 -23.29 -18.36
CA ARG A 331 -6.50 -24.59 -17.65
C ARG A 331 -7.91 -25.12 -17.86
N ASN A 332 -8.90 -24.25 -17.97
CA ASN A 332 -10.29 -24.60 -18.22
C ASN A 332 -10.68 -24.66 -19.70
N GLY A 333 -9.73 -24.57 -20.63
CA GLY A 333 -9.94 -24.69 -22.08
C GLY A 333 -10.49 -23.43 -22.74
N TYR A 334 -10.42 -22.27 -22.09
CA TYR A 334 -10.89 -20.99 -22.63
C TYR A 334 -9.73 -20.09 -23.05
N VAL A 335 -10.03 -19.20 -23.99
CA VAL A 335 -9.15 -18.13 -24.47
C VAL A 335 -9.70 -16.79 -23.98
N ALA A 336 -8.84 -15.96 -23.41
CA ALA A 336 -9.22 -14.67 -22.88
C ALA A 336 -9.43 -13.62 -24.02
N PRO A 337 -10.34 -12.65 -23.84
CA PRO A 337 -10.48 -11.54 -24.80
C PRO A 337 -9.24 -10.64 -24.77
N ASN A 338 -9.05 -9.80 -25.80
CA ASN A 338 -8.10 -8.70 -25.77
C ASN A 338 -8.55 -7.59 -24.81
N LYS A 339 -7.62 -6.75 -24.35
CA LYS A 339 -7.93 -5.54 -23.58
C LYS A 339 -8.68 -4.53 -24.44
N GLN A 340 -9.88 -4.19 -24.03
CA GLN A 340 -10.80 -3.38 -24.83
C GLN A 340 -10.37 -1.91 -24.98
N PHE A 341 -9.64 -1.33 -24.02
CA PHE A 341 -9.26 0.09 -24.04
C PHE A 341 -8.51 0.52 -25.32
N ARG A 342 -7.95 -0.41 -26.08
CA ARG A 342 -7.25 -0.14 -27.34
C ARG A 342 -8.20 0.25 -28.49
N PHE A 343 -9.47 -0.09 -28.36
CA PHE A 343 -10.47 0.01 -29.41
C PHE A 343 -11.62 0.97 -29.08
N ILE A 344 -11.60 1.55 -27.87
CA ILE A 344 -12.62 2.52 -27.43
C ILE A 344 -12.02 3.92 -27.64
N GLU A 345 -12.65 4.73 -28.49
CA GLU A 345 -12.42 6.17 -28.56
C GLU A 345 -12.74 6.79 -27.19
N GLU A 346 -11.98 7.81 -26.76
CA GLU A 346 -12.10 8.43 -25.42
C GLU A 346 -13.56 8.83 -25.15
N GLU A 347 -14.26 8.07 -24.35
CA GLU A 347 -15.53 8.50 -23.74
C GLU A 347 -15.23 9.61 -22.74
N THR A 348 -15.76 10.80 -23.04
CA THR A 348 -15.52 12.06 -22.34
C THR A 348 -16.24 12.21 -21.00
N GLN A 349 -16.86 11.16 -20.46
CA GLN A 349 -17.48 11.18 -19.12
C GLN A 349 -16.80 10.18 -18.19
N SER A 350 -16.16 10.71 -17.16
CA SER A 350 -15.79 9.93 -15.97
C SER A 350 -17.06 9.64 -15.18
N ASP A 351 -17.74 8.55 -15.47
CA ASP A 351 -18.72 7.99 -14.55
C ASP A 351 -17.94 7.55 -13.29
N SER A 352 -18.02 8.38 -12.26
CA SER A 352 -17.39 8.06 -10.97
C SER A 352 -18.14 6.90 -10.35
N LEU A 353 -17.50 5.75 -10.30
CA LEU A 353 -18.03 4.59 -9.57
C LEU A 353 -18.29 4.98 -8.11
N ALA A 354 -19.49 4.73 -7.63
CA ALA A 354 -19.79 4.90 -6.21
C ALA A 354 -18.89 3.98 -5.38
N GLY A 355 -18.11 4.56 -4.47
CA GLY A 355 -17.21 3.79 -3.59
C GLY A 355 -17.95 3.03 -2.49
N ALA A 356 -17.22 2.59 -1.47
CA ALA A 356 -17.75 1.96 -0.28
C ALA A 356 -18.66 2.91 0.54
N TYR A 357 -19.63 2.33 1.25
CA TYR A 357 -20.44 3.09 2.19
C TYR A 357 -19.71 3.29 3.52
N VAL A 358 -19.75 4.51 4.02
CA VAL A 358 -19.30 4.87 5.37
C VAL A 358 -20.38 5.70 6.04
N MET A 359 -20.93 5.19 7.14
CA MET A 359 -21.92 5.92 7.92
C MET A 359 -21.27 7.08 8.67
N PRO A 360 -21.82 8.31 8.64
CA PRO A 360 -21.34 9.37 9.52
C PRO A 360 -21.67 9.04 10.97
N PRO A 361 -20.67 8.97 11.88
CA PRO A 361 -20.96 8.76 13.29
C PRO A 361 -21.55 10.02 13.90
N VAL A 362 -22.30 9.86 14.99
CA VAL A 362 -22.51 10.97 15.93
C VAL A 362 -21.23 11.14 16.74
N PRO A 363 -20.55 12.30 16.70
CA PRO A 363 -19.30 12.47 17.44
C PRO A 363 -19.49 12.23 18.94
N GLY A 364 -18.58 11.49 19.57
CA GLY A 364 -18.69 11.19 20.99
C GLY A 364 -17.80 10.05 21.44
N LEU A 365 -17.80 9.82 22.76
CA LEU A 365 -17.16 8.69 23.39
C LEU A 365 -18.19 7.56 23.57
N TYR A 366 -17.85 6.39 23.04
CA TYR A 366 -18.63 5.16 23.17
C TYR A 366 -17.88 4.16 24.04
N LYS A 367 -18.63 3.31 24.75
CA LYS A 367 -18.09 2.33 25.67
C LYS A 367 -18.48 0.91 25.33
N TRP A 368 -17.65 -0.02 25.75
CA TRP A 368 -17.88 -1.47 25.61
C TRP A 368 -18.31 -1.85 24.22
N ILE A 369 -17.42 -1.53 23.28
CA ILE A 369 -17.64 -1.65 21.85
C ILE A 369 -17.14 -3.01 21.39
N TYR A 370 -17.91 -3.67 20.54
CA TYR A 370 -17.41 -4.76 19.70
C TYR A 370 -17.61 -4.38 18.24
N ASP A 371 -16.70 -4.86 17.40
CA ASP A 371 -16.85 -4.77 15.96
C ASP A 371 -17.39 -6.08 15.40
N LEU A 372 -18.03 -5.97 14.26
CA LEU A 372 -18.42 -7.09 13.41
C LEU A 372 -17.95 -6.77 11.99
N ASP A 373 -17.10 -7.63 11.43
CA ASP A 373 -16.49 -7.46 10.12
C ASP A 373 -16.98 -8.51 9.12
N LEU A 374 -17.33 -8.07 7.91
CA LEU A 374 -17.76 -8.95 6.82
C LEU A 374 -16.55 -9.63 6.17
N THR A 375 -16.46 -10.91 6.32
CA THR A 375 -15.36 -11.73 5.80
C THR A 375 -15.25 -11.61 4.29
N SER A 376 -14.18 -10.97 3.79
CA SER A 376 -13.89 -10.82 2.35
C SER A 376 -15.10 -10.31 1.56
N LEU A 377 -15.71 -9.19 1.99
CA LEU A 377 -17.00 -8.68 1.47
C LEU A 377 -17.09 -8.70 -0.06
N TYR A 378 -16.16 -8.06 -0.78
CA TYR A 378 -16.24 -7.94 -2.24
C TYR A 378 -16.05 -9.28 -2.97
N PRO A 379 -15.07 -10.13 -2.63
CA PRO A 379 -15.01 -11.49 -3.15
C PRO A 379 -16.29 -12.29 -2.87
N SER A 380 -16.84 -12.19 -1.66
CA SER A 380 -18.07 -12.90 -1.28
C SER A 380 -19.27 -12.47 -2.13
N ILE A 381 -19.38 -11.17 -2.48
CA ILE A 381 -20.43 -10.68 -3.38
C ILE A 381 -20.27 -11.25 -4.79
N ILE A 382 -19.05 -11.21 -5.34
CA ILE A 382 -18.76 -11.77 -6.66
C ILE A 382 -19.19 -13.25 -6.72
N MET A 383 -18.79 -14.02 -5.72
CA MET A 383 -19.11 -15.44 -5.62
C MET A 383 -20.61 -15.70 -5.42
N SER A 384 -21.29 -14.92 -4.57
CA SER A 384 -22.71 -15.11 -4.23
C SER A 384 -23.64 -14.76 -5.39
N LEU A 385 -23.33 -13.71 -6.14
CA LEU A 385 -24.19 -13.24 -7.22
C LEU A 385 -23.76 -13.72 -8.61
N ASN A 386 -22.71 -14.53 -8.68
CA ASN A 386 -22.14 -15.05 -9.93
C ASN A 386 -21.68 -13.93 -10.88
N ILE A 387 -21.07 -12.88 -10.35
CA ILE A 387 -20.63 -11.71 -11.11
C ILE A 387 -19.44 -12.06 -12.01
N SER A 388 -19.65 -12.05 -13.32
CA SER A 388 -18.62 -12.28 -14.32
C SER A 388 -19.09 -11.67 -15.67
N PRO A 389 -18.17 -11.29 -16.56
CA PRO A 389 -18.56 -10.70 -17.85
C PRO A 389 -19.48 -11.60 -18.66
N GLU A 390 -19.22 -12.90 -18.70
CA GLU A 390 -19.95 -13.88 -19.48
C GLU A 390 -21.28 -14.35 -18.84
N THR A 391 -21.46 -14.04 -17.55
CA THR A 391 -22.73 -14.34 -16.87
C THR A 391 -23.67 -13.17 -16.80
N LYS A 392 -23.20 -11.95 -17.14
CA LYS A 392 -24.02 -10.73 -17.14
C LYS A 392 -25.05 -10.77 -18.26
N ILE A 393 -26.34 -10.65 -17.91
CA ILE A 393 -27.48 -10.59 -18.84
C ILE A 393 -27.73 -9.14 -19.29
N GLY A 394 -27.62 -8.19 -18.37
CA GLY A 394 -27.87 -6.76 -18.60
C GLY A 394 -28.02 -6.02 -17.28
N VAL A 395 -28.39 -4.75 -17.35
CA VAL A 395 -28.69 -3.92 -16.18
C VAL A 395 -30.13 -3.41 -16.27
N ILE A 396 -30.87 -3.45 -15.20
CA ILE A 396 -32.27 -2.97 -15.13
C ILE A 396 -32.25 -1.43 -15.04
N HIS A 397 -32.98 -0.78 -15.93
CA HIS A 397 -33.14 0.67 -15.90
C HIS A 397 -33.84 1.13 -14.62
N ASN A 398 -33.35 2.21 -14.01
CA ASN A 398 -33.95 2.84 -12.82
C ASN A 398 -34.23 1.85 -11.69
N TRP A 399 -33.28 0.93 -11.45
CA TRP A 399 -33.42 -0.11 -10.45
C TRP A 399 -33.59 0.44 -9.05
N ASP A 400 -34.60 -0.08 -8.34
CA ASP A 400 -34.82 0.08 -6.90
C ASP A 400 -34.99 -1.31 -6.29
N GLU A 401 -34.06 -1.74 -5.45
CA GLU A 401 -34.11 -3.05 -4.78
C GLU A 401 -35.38 -3.29 -3.95
N ASN A 402 -36.03 -2.22 -3.49
CA ASN A 402 -37.30 -2.32 -2.75
C ASN A 402 -38.46 -2.86 -3.62
N CYS A 403 -38.33 -2.85 -4.96
CA CYS A 403 -39.31 -3.48 -5.83
C CYS A 403 -39.43 -4.99 -5.56
N MET A 404 -38.37 -5.61 -5.09
CA MET A 404 -38.39 -7.02 -4.69
C MET A 404 -39.29 -7.34 -3.49
N LEU A 405 -39.65 -6.35 -2.69
CA LEU A 405 -40.56 -6.47 -1.55
C LEU A 405 -42.02 -6.23 -1.90
N LYS A 406 -42.35 -5.67 -3.06
CA LYS A 406 -43.73 -5.37 -3.50
C LYS A 406 -44.48 -6.67 -3.75
N SER A 407 -45.80 -6.71 -3.38
CA SER A 407 -46.68 -7.83 -3.70
C SER A 407 -47.06 -7.89 -5.17
N ASP A 408 -47.22 -6.72 -5.79
CA ASP A 408 -47.71 -6.60 -7.16
C ASP A 408 -46.56 -6.81 -8.17
N ALA A 409 -46.92 -7.19 -9.41
CA ALA A 409 -46.02 -7.30 -10.54
C ALA A 409 -45.31 -5.95 -10.81
N VAL A 410 -43.98 -5.98 -10.94
CA VAL A 410 -43.18 -4.79 -11.25
C VAL A 410 -42.58 -4.93 -12.65
N GLN A 411 -43.00 -4.03 -13.55
CA GLN A 411 -42.43 -3.95 -14.90
C GLN A 411 -41.03 -3.37 -14.87
N ALA A 412 -40.15 -3.89 -15.72
CA ALA A 412 -38.77 -3.43 -15.85
C ALA A 412 -38.32 -3.55 -17.32
N GLU A 413 -37.24 -2.86 -17.64
CA GLU A 413 -36.55 -2.96 -18.93
C GLU A 413 -35.03 -3.04 -18.67
N LEU A 414 -34.38 -3.94 -19.40
CA LEU A 414 -32.92 -4.02 -19.38
C LEU A 414 -32.29 -3.02 -20.35
N THR A 415 -31.05 -2.65 -20.11
CA THR A 415 -30.25 -1.76 -20.98
C THR A 415 -30.08 -2.25 -22.41
N ASN A 416 -30.30 -3.54 -22.65
CA ASN A 416 -30.31 -4.13 -24.01
C ASN A 416 -31.68 -4.11 -24.70
N GLY A 417 -32.68 -3.45 -24.13
CA GLY A 417 -34.04 -3.31 -24.67
C GLY A 417 -34.98 -4.46 -24.37
N LEU A 418 -34.62 -5.41 -23.52
CA LEU A 418 -35.52 -6.49 -23.10
C LEU A 418 -36.55 -5.96 -22.08
N ALA A 419 -37.82 -5.94 -22.48
CA ALA A 419 -38.93 -5.59 -21.62
C ALA A 419 -39.38 -6.79 -20.75
N ILE A 420 -39.60 -6.57 -19.47
CA ILE A 420 -39.97 -7.59 -18.47
C ILE A 420 -41.28 -7.15 -17.80
N THR A 421 -42.27 -8.01 -17.81
CA THR A 421 -43.62 -7.72 -17.26
C THR A 421 -43.70 -7.86 -15.74
N ASP A 422 -42.96 -8.79 -15.17
CA ASP A 422 -42.76 -8.93 -13.73
C ASP A 422 -41.33 -9.37 -13.44
N ILE A 423 -40.55 -8.49 -12.88
CA ILE A 423 -39.12 -8.72 -12.66
C ILE A 423 -38.86 -9.83 -11.63
N LYS A 424 -39.67 -9.98 -10.60
CA LYS A 424 -39.48 -11.02 -9.58
C LYS A 424 -39.71 -12.40 -10.17
N GLN A 425 -40.87 -12.58 -10.86
CA GLN A 425 -41.17 -13.85 -11.50
C GLN A 425 -40.15 -14.20 -12.55
N TRP A 426 -39.71 -13.22 -13.35
CA TRP A 426 -38.69 -13.40 -14.38
C TRP A 426 -37.33 -13.85 -13.81
N LEU A 427 -36.88 -13.21 -12.68
CA LEU A 427 -35.65 -13.63 -12.00
C LEU A 427 -35.75 -15.06 -11.45
N GLN A 428 -36.91 -15.43 -10.86
CA GLN A 428 -37.16 -16.76 -10.31
C GLN A 428 -37.22 -17.84 -11.38
N ASP A 429 -37.99 -17.60 -12.45
CA ASP A 429 -38.17 -18.58 -13.54
C ASP A 429 -36.85 -18.89 -14.26
N ASN A 430 -35.98 -17.89 -14.41
CA ASN A 430 -34.69 -18.04 -15.06
C ASN A 430 -33.54 -18.36 -14.07
N LYS A 431 -33.81 -18.38 -12.77
CA LYS A 431 -32.81 -18.53 -11.71
C LYS A 431 -31.67 -17.49 -11.84
N TYR A 432 -32.01 -16.25 -12.13
CA TYR A 432 -31.05 -15.17 -12.25
C TYR A 432 -30.86 -14.46 -10.90
N THR A 433 -29.66 -14.02 -10.61
CA THR A 433 -29.36 -13.15 -9.48
C THR A 433 -29.39 -11.69 -9.93
N VAL A 434 -29.70 -10.78 -9.01
CA VAL A 434 -29.68 -9.33 -9.27
C VAL A 434 -28.85 -8.61 -8.20
N ALA A 435 -27.95 -7.74 -8.64
CA ALA A 435 -27.14 -6.90 -7.75
C ALA A 435 -27.88 -5.61 -7.38
N SER A 436 -27.44 -4.91 -6.33
CA SER A 436 -28.10 -3.67 -5.87
C SER A 436 -28.01 -2.50 -6.87
N ASN A 437 -27.16 -2.56 -7.89
CA ASN A 437 -27.18 -1.61 -9.02
C ASN A 437 -28.09 -2.03 -10.18
N GLY A 438 -28.82 -3.14 -10.05
CA GLY A 438 -29.71 -3.67 -11.08
C GLY A 438 -29.03 -4.58 -12.13
N ALA A 439 -27.74 -4.86 -12.01
CA ALA A 439 -27.08 -5.82 -12.89
C ALA A 439 -27.58 -7.24 -12.60
N VAL A 440 -27.92 -7.97 -13.66
CA VAL A 440 -28.51 -9.33 -13.60
C VAL A 440 -27.52 -10.34 -14.14
N TYR A 441 -27.40 -11.45 -13.44
CA TYR A 441 -26.47 -12.54 -13.77
C TYR A 441 -27.18 -13.87 -13.83
N ARG A 442 -26.83 -14.70 -14.82
CA ARG A 442 -27.29 -16.08 -14.94
C ARG A 442 -26.59 -16.96 -13.92
N THR A 443 -27.23 -18.04 -13.48
CA THR A 443 -26.65 -18.99 -12.52
C THR A 443 -26.63 -20.44 -13.03
N ASP A 444 -27.12 -20.67 -14.25
CA ASP A 444 -27.07 -22.00 -14.89
C ASP A 444 -25.66 -22.46 -15.25
N THR A 445 -24.73 -21.52 -15.35
CA THR A 445 -23.29 -21.77 -15.48
C THR A 445 -22.53 -20.93 -14.46
N ARG A 446 -21.52 -21.52 -13.82
CA ARG A 446 -20.65 -20.79 -12.90
C ARG A 446 -19.72 -19.87 -13.67
N GLY A 447 -19.70 -18.58 -13.32
CA GLY A 447 -18.83 -17.60 -13.95
C GLY A 447 -17.35 -17.84 -13.64
N PHE A 448 -16.50 -17.40 -14.53
CA PHE A 448 -15.05 -17.52 -14.40
C PHE A 448 -14.52 -16.75 -13.17
N LEU A 449 -14.98 -15.51 -12.95
CA LEU A 449 -14.52 -14.70 -11.79
C LEU A 449 -14.90 -15.33 -10.45
N PRO A 450 -16.15 -15.75 -10.21
CA PRO A 450 -16.50 -16.53 -9.03
C PRO A 450 -15.64 -17.78 -8.84
N THR A 451 -15.42 -18.54 -9.90
CA THR A 451 -14.67 -19.80 -9.86
C THR A 451 -13.23 -19.59 -9.40
N ILE A 452 -12.53 -18.61 -9.96
CA ILE A 452 -11.14 -18.33 -9.60
C ILE A 452 -11.03 -17.78 -8.17
N LEU A 453 -11.99 -16.96 -7.72
CA LEU A 453 -12.00 -16.43 -6.36
C LEU A 453 -12.32 -17.52 -5.31
N GLU A 454 -13.24 -18.44 -5.61
CA GLU A 454 -13.51 -19.62 -4.76
C GLU A 454 -12.25 -20.45 -4.57
N LYS A 455 -11.58 -20.79 -5.67
CA LYS A 455 -10.32 -21.53 -5.63
C LYS A 455 -9.27 -20.83 -4.76
N TRP A 456 -9.05 -19.53 -4.94
CA TRP A 456 -8.07 -18.80 -4.14
C TRP A 456 -8.45 -18.68 -2.67
N PHE A 457 -9.75 -18.57 -2.37
CA PHE A 457 -10.24 -18.53 -1.00
C PHE A 457 -10.00 -19.87 -0.29
N ASP A 458 -10.35 -20.97 -0.94
CA ASP A 458 -10.18 -22.32 -0.40
C ASP A 458 -8.68 -22.68 -0.23
N GLU A 459 -7.85 -22.36 -1.22
CA GLU A 459 -6.38 -22.49 -1.13
C GLU A 459 -5.82 -21.67 0.06
N ARG A 460 -6.33 -20.46 0.30
CA ARG A 460 -5.91 -19.66 1.44
C ARG A 460 -6.22 -20.33 2.78
N VAL A 461 -7.42 -20.87 2.92
CA VAL A 461 -7.83 -21.59 4.13
C VAL A 461 -6.93 -22.81 4.36
N GLU A 462 -6.67 -23.58 3.31
CA GLU A 462 -5.76 -24.74 3.36
C GLU A 462 -4.35 -24.33 3.79
N PHE A 463 -3.78 -23.30 3.17
CA PHE A 463 -2.43 -22.84 3.50
C PHE A 463 -2.33 -22.29 4.93
N LYS A 464 -3.36 -21.61 5.43
CA LYS A 464 -3.41 -21.19 6.84
C LYS A 464 -3.40 -22.39 7.80
N ASN A 465 -4.21 -23.39 7.53
CA ASN A 465 -4.26 -24.59 8.34
C ASN A 465 -2.91 -25.31 8.35
N LYS A 466 -2.30 -25.50 7.17
CA LYS A 466 -0.96 -26.08 7.06
C LYS A 466 0.12 -25.26 7.78
N ARG A 467 0.10 -23.93 7.63
CA ARG A 467 1.03 -23.06 8.34
C ARG A 467 0.97 -23.28 9.86
N ASP A 468 -0.25 -23.38 10.40
CA ASP A 468 -0.48 -23.47 11.85
C ASP A 468 -0.08 -24.86 12.43
N GLU A 469 0.25 -25.85 11.57
CA GLU A 469 0.83 -27.13 11.94
C GLU A 469 2.34 -27.05 12.25
N TYR A 470 3.03 -25.97 11.81
CA TYR A 470 4.48 -25.81 11.93
C TYR A 470 4.86 -24.79 13.00
N GLU A 471 6.09 -24.93 13.52
CA GLU A 471 6.65 -23.97 14.48
C GLU A 471 6.86 -22.60 13.83
N VAL A 472 6.45 -21.55 14.54
CA VAL A 472 6.58 -20.16 14.07
C VAL A 472 8.04 -19.82 13.75
N GLY A 473 8.29 -19.41 12.53
CA GLY A 473 9.63 -19.04 12.03
C GLY A 473 10.39 -20.18 11.36
N SER A 474 9.88 -21.44 11.38
CA SER A 474 10.45 -22.53 10.57
C SER A 474 10.30 -22.25 9.08
N GLU A 475 11.08 -22.95 8.24
CA GLU A 475 11.03 -22.79 6.78
C GLU A 475 9.64 -23.18 6.21
N ASP A 476 9.03 -24.25 6.72
CA ASP A 476 7.70 -24.66 6.32
C ASP A 476 6.62 -23.65 6.76
N TYR A 477 6.73 -23.09 7.98
CA TYR A 477 5.87 -22.00 8.43
C TYR A 477 5.95 -20.79 7.48
N LYS A 478 7.17 -20.33 7.17
CA LYS A 478 7.40 -19.20 6.25
C LYS A 478 6.87 -19.48 4.84
N PHE A 479 7.05 -20.71 4.35
CA PHE A 479 6.55 -21.14 3.05
C PHE A 479 5.02 -21.05 2.98
N TYR A 480 4.29 -21.66 3.90
CA TYR A 480 2.83 -21.62 3.89
C TYR A 480 2.28 -20.25 4.25
N ASP A 481 3.00 -19.46 5.04
CA ASP A 481 2.61 -18.06 5.31
C ASP A 481 2.72 -17.19 4.05
N ALA A 482 3.78 -17.32 3.26
CA ALA A 482 3.90 -16.65 1.97
C ALA A 482 2.78 -17.07 0.99
N MET A 483 2.44 -18.36 0.95
CA MET A 483 1.37 -18.89 0.12
C MET A 483 0.00 -18.31 0.50
N GLN A 484 -0.37 -18.31 1.79
CA GLN A 484 -1.66 -17.76 2.24
C GLN A 484 -1.71 -16.23 2.07
N LEU A 485 -0.59 -15.51 2.27
CA LEU A 485 -0.50 -14.08 2.02
C LEU A 485 -0.67 -13.76 0.53
N THR A 486 -0.10 -14.56 -0.35
CA THR A 486 -0.31 -14.44 -1.80
C THR A 486 -1.79 -14.49 -2.14
N GLN A 487 -2.52 -15.49 -1.65
CA GLN A 487 -3.96 -15.59 -1.90
C GLN A 487 -4.73 -14.39 -1.33
N LYS A 488 -4.34 -13.89 -0.14
CA LYS A 488 -4.93 -12.67 0.44
C LYS A 488 -4.73 -11.46 -0.46
N VAL A 489 -3.52 -11.27 -1.01
CA VAL A 489 -3.21 -10.16 -1.91
C VAL A 489 -4.03 -10.26 -3.19
N LEU A 490 -4.12 -11.45 -3.81
CA LEU A 490 -4.89 -11.66 -5.04
C LEU A 490 -6.38 -11.38 -4.83
N LEU A 491 -6.99 -11.96 -3.78
CA LEU A 491 -8.41 -11.77 -3.44
C LEU A 491 -8.75 -10.30 -3.20
N ASN A 492 -7.95 -9.58 -2.41
CA ASN A 492 -8.21 -8.18 -2.06
C ASN A 492 -7.97 -7.22 -3.23
N SER A 493 -7.05 -7.56 -4.14
CA SER A 493 -6.70 -6.71 -5.28
C SER A 493 -7.65 -6.89 -6.46
N PHE A 494 -8.37 -8.00 -6.56
CA PHE A 494 -9.12 -8.36 -7.75
C PHE A 494 -10.25 -7.37 -8.05
N TYR A 495 -11.05 -7.01 -7.04
CA TYR A 495 -12.08 -5.99 -7.20
C TYR A 495 -11.48 -4.65 -7.69
N GLY A 496 -10.33 -4.23 -7.09
CA GLY A 496 -9.69 -2.95 -7.42
C GLY A 496 -9.28 -2.82 -8.89
N VAL A 497 -9.02 -3.94 -9.58
CA VAL A 497 -8.63 -3.91 -11.00
C VAL A 497 -9.82 -3.97 -11.96
N LEU A 498 -10.99 -4.48 -11.55
CA LEU A 498 -12.19 -4.52 -12.41
C LEU A 498 -12.64 -3.12 -12.87
N GLY A 499 -12.44 -2.10 -12.04
CA GLY A 499 -12.71 -0.71 -12.41
C GLY A 499 -11.62 -0.04 -13.26
N LEU A 500 -10.47 -0.69 -13.52
CA LEU A 500 -9.36 -0.11 -14.29
C LEU A 500 -9.53 -0.37 -15.78
N LYS A 501 -9.64 0.68 -16.60
CA LYS A 501 -9.74 0.59 -18.08
C LYS A 501 -8.63 -0.26 -18.72
N THR A 502 -7.47 -0.36 -18.08
CA THR A 502 -6.32 -1.15 -18.55
C THR A 502 -6.37 -2.63 -18.19
N PHE A 503 -7.36 -3.06 -17.41
CA PHE A 503 -7.55 -4.47 -17.05
C PHE A 503 -8.36 -5.18 -18.14
N ARG A 504 -8.07 -6.45 -18.43
CA ARG A 504 -8.70 -7.24 -19.50
C ARG A 504 -10.20 -7.45 -19.32
N PHE A 505 -10.61 -7.64 -18.07
CA PHE A 505 -11.99 -7.89 -17.67
C PHE A 505 -12.65 -6.64 -17.07
N HIS A 506 -12.20 -5.46 -17.52
CA HIS A 506 -12.80 -4.19 -17.11
C HIS A 506 -14.28 -4.15 -17.49
N ASP A 507 -15.13 -3.90 -16.49
CA ASP A 507 -16.58 -3.76 -16.66
C ASP A 507 -17.12 -2.89 -15.52
N LEU A 508 -17.60 -1.69 -15.83
CA LEU A 508 -18.09 -0.73 -14.83
C LEU A 508 -19.38 -1.20 -14.15
N ASP A 509 -20.25 -1.93 -14.88
CA ASP A 509 -21.48 -2.46 -14.29
C ASP A 509 -21.15 -3.53 -13.25
N ASN A 510 -20.21 -4.43 -13.58
CA ASN A 510 -19.73 -5.44 -12.64
C ASN A 510 -19.04 -4.81 -11.42
N ALA A 511 -18.21 -3.80 -11.62
CA ALA A 511 -17.56 -3.08 -10.53
C ALA A 511 -18.60 -2.34 -9.67
N GLY A 512 -19.60 -1.70 -10.31
CA GLY A 512 -20.74 -1.05 -9.65
C GLY A 512 -21.63 -2.04 -8.89
N ALA A 513 -21.86 -3.24 -9.43
CA ALA A 513 -22.62 -4.29 -8.79
C ALA A 513 -22.00 -4.71 -7.44
N ILE A 514 -20.67 -4.83 -7.41
CA ILE A 514 -19.94 -5.21 -6.20
C ILE A 514 -20.05 -4.13 -5.12
N THR A 515 -19.78 -2.87 -5.45
CA THR A 515 -19.82 -1.78 -4.47
C THR A 515 -21.23 -1.46 -3.99
N ALA A 516 -22.22 -1.40 -4.88
CA ALA A 516 -23.60 -1.14 -4.51
C ALA A 516 -24.16 -2.23 -3.60
N THR A 517 -23.92 -3.51 -3.95
CA THR A 517 -24.35 -4.63 -3.09
C THR A 517 -23.62 -4.62 -1.76
N GLY A 518 -22.30 -4.29 -1.72
CA GLY A 518 -21.55 -4.14 -0.48
C GLY A 518 -22.13 -3.06 0.42
N GLN A 519 -22.52 -1.91 -0.17
CA GLN A 519 -23.23 -0.86 0.57
C GLN A 519 -24.57 -1.34 1.14
N SER A 520 -25.37 -2.07 0.35
CA SER A 520 -26.66 -2.59 0.79
C SER A 520 -26.50 -3.64 1.90
N VAL A 521 -25.56 -4.55 1.79
CA VAL A 521 -25.30 -5.58 2.82
C VAL A 521 -24.87 -4.96 4.14
N ILE A 522 -23.94 -3.98 4.16
CA ILE A 522 -23.50 -3.38 5.43
C ILE A 522 -24.57 -2.50 6.06
N LYS A 523 -25.38 -1.79 5.27
CA LYS A 523 -26.55 -1.06 5.77
C LYS A 523 -27.61 -1.99 6.36
N PHE A 524 -27.84 -3.12 5.71
CA PHE A 524 -28.73 -4.16 6.21
C PHE A 524 -28.24 -4.74 7.54
N SER A 525 -26.95 -4.98 7.68
CA SER A 525 -26.32 -5.47 8.91
C SER A 525 -26.58 -4.51 10.08
N ALA A 526 -26.29 -3.22 9.88
CA ALA A 526 -26.54 -2.19 10.89
C ALA A 526 -28.03 -2.11 11.26
N LEU A 527 -28.93 -2.20 10.26
CA LEU A 527 -30.37 -2.21 10.50
C LEU A 527 -30.84 -3.44 11.28
N ALA A 528 -30.33 -4.63 10.95
CA ALA A 528 -30.66 -5.87 11.65
C ALA A 528 -30.25 -5.81 13.14
N ILE A 529 -29.02 -5.29 13.39
CA ILE A 529 -28.52 -5.08 14.75
C ILE A 529 -29.41 -4.11 15.51
N ASN A 530 -29.67 -2.93 14.95
CA ASN A 530 -30.49 -1.90 15.61
C ASN A 530 -31.92 -2.38 15.91
N LYS A 531 -32.54 -3.14 15.00
CA LYS A 531 -33.86 -3.75 15.25
C LYS A 531 -33.83 -4.79 16.38
N TYR A 532 -32.78 -5.62 16.42
CA TYR A 532 -32.62 -6.59 17.50
C TYR A 532 -32.49 -5.89 18.85
N TYR A 533 -31.60 -4.93 18.96
CA TYR A 533 -31.41 -4.17 20.19
C TYR A 533 -32.64 -3.40 20.62
N ALA A 534 -33.33 -2.73 19.69
CA ALA A 534 -34.56 -1.98 20.00
C ALA A 534 -35.63 -2.87 20.63
N LYS A 535 -35.79 -4.09 20.10
CA LYS A 535 -36.72 -5.09 20.64
C LYS A 535 -36.33 -5.54 22.05
N GLU A 536 -35.07 -5.89 22.25
CA GLU A 536 -34.58 -6.43 23.54
C GLU A 536 -34.51 -5.36 24.64
N VAL A 537 -34.01 -4.16 24.29
CA VAL A 537 -33.92 -3.04 25.25
C VAL A 537 -35.26 -2.40 25.52
N GLY A 538 -36.19 -2.50 24.58
CA GLY A 538 -37.55 -1.94 24.72
C GLY A 538 -37.62 -0.44 24.43
N ARG A 539 -36.70 0.09 23.63
CA ARG A 539 -36.72 1.48 23.12
C ARG A 539 -36.27 1.52 21.68
N ASP A 540 -36.79 2.53 20.95
CA ASP A 540 -36.46 2.71 19.54
C ASP A 540 -35.04 3.30 19.36
N TYR A 541 -34.49 3.23 18.13
CA TYR A 541 -33.25 3.82 17.73
C TYR A 541 -33.50 5.12 16.98
N PHE A 542 -32.54 6.04 17.02
CA PHE A 542 -32.64 7.31 16.31
C PHE A 542 -32.15 7.23 14.87
N VAL A 543 -32.40 8.27 14.10
CA VAL A 543 -31.93 8.43 12.72
C VAL A 543 -30.88 9.54 12.70
N ASN A 544 -29.72 9.26 12.09
CA ASN A 544 -28.65 10.25 11.98
C ASN A 544 -28.93 11.30 10.89
N ALA A 545 -28.02 12.26 10.72
CA ALA A 545 -28.16 13.37 9.77
C ALA A 545 -28.27 12.94 8.29
N THR A 546 -27.86 11.73 7.95
CA THR A 546 -27.96 11.15 6.60
C THR A 546 -29.19 10.25 6.41
N GLY A 547 -30.05 10.15 7.42
CA GLY A 547 -31.24 9.32 7.39
C GLY A 547 -30.99 7.84 7.75
N ASP A 548 -29.77 7.47 8.14
CA ASP A 548 -29.45 6.11 8.57
C ASP A 548 -29.96 5.87 9.99
N LYS A 549 -30.59 4.72 10.21
CA LYS A 549 -31.05 4.29 11.51
C LYS A 549 -29.87 3.74 12.30
N CYS A 550 -29.48 4.46 13.34
CA CYS A 550 -28.31 4.13 14.18
C CYS A 550 -28.61 4.39 15.66
N GLU A 551 -27.87 3.91 16.55
CA GLU A 551 -27.71 4.13 17.97
C GLU A 551 -26.91 3.00 18.58
N PHE A 552 -27.37 1.77 18.40
CA PHE A 552 -26.68 0.59 18.93
C PHE A 552 -25.52 0.22 18.00
N SER A 553 -25.79 0.03 16.69
CA SER A 553 -24.80 0.11 15.65
C SER A 553 -24.62 1.58 15.26
N PHE A 554 -23.62 2.23 15.83
CA PHE A 554 -23.46 3.67 15.74
C PHE A 554 -22.49 4.13 14.64
N TYR A 555 -21.72 3.18 14.05
CA TYR A 555 -20.82 3.48 12.97
C TYR A 555 -20.60 2.25 12.07
N THR A 556 -20.46 2.48 10.76
CA THR A 556 -20.06 1.47 9.79
C THR A 556 -18.98 2.01 8.87
N ASP A 557 -18.03 1.17 8.46
CA ASP A 557 -17.00 1.53 7.50
C ASP A 557 -16.73 0.37 6.54
N THR A 558 -17.25 0.47 5.32
CA THR A 558 -17.05 -0.48 4.22
C THR A 558 -17.61 -1.87 4.51
N ASP A 559 -16.96 -2.65 5.35
CA ASP A 559 -17.25 -4.03 5.73
C ASP A 559 -17.43 -4.22 7.25
N SER A 560 -17.09 -3.21 8.03
CA SER A 560 -17.16 -3.27 9.49
C SER A 560 -18.34 -2.48 10.05
N THR A 561 -18.95 -2.98 11.12
CA THR A 561 -19.94 -2.26 11.94
C THR A 561 -19.54 -2.29 13.41
N PHE A 562 -19.72 -1.15 14.09
CA PHE A 562 -19.31 -0.93 15.47
C PHE A 562 -20.54 -0.78 16.34
N VAL A 563 -20.60 -1.56 17.41
CA VAL A 563 -21.79 -1.72 18.26
C VAL A 563 -21.40 -1.57 19.72
N SER A 564 -22.19 -0.82 20.50
CA SER A 564 -22.04 -0.80 21.96
C SER A 564 -22.85 -1.93 22.59
N SER A 565 -22.18 -2.75 23.40
CA SER A 565 -22.85 -3.81 24.17
C SER A 565 -23.58 -3.28 25.42
N LEU A 566 -23.22 -2.08 25.86
CA LEU A 566 -23.65 -1.52 27.14
C LEU A 566 -25.19 -1.50 27.30
N PRO A 567 -26.02 -1.08 26.31
CA PRO A 567 -27.48 -1.07 26.48
C PRO A 567 -28.09 -2.45 26.76
N LEU A 568 -27.53 -3.52 26.21
CA LEU A 568 -27.99 -4.88 26.48
C LEU A 568 -27.44 -5.39 27.82
N ILE A 569 -26.23 -5.02 28.21
CA ILE A 569 -25.65 -5.36 29.53
C ILE A 569 -26.49 -4.72 30.61
N GLU A 570 -26.79 -3.43 30.54
CA GLU A 570 -27.68 -2.70 31.49
C GLU A 570 -29.06 -3.37 31.62
N LYS A 571 -29.62 -3.82 30.51
CA LYS A 571 -30.93 -4.49 30.51
C LYS A 571 -30.87 -5.90 31.11
N ARG A 572 -29.83 -6.68 30.79
CA ARG A 572 -29.77 -8.11 31.17
C ARG A 572 -29.17 -8.34 32.55
N TYR A 573 -28.34 -7.43 33.03
CA TYR A 573 -27.60 -7.56 34.29
C TYR A 573 -27.76 -6.31 35.16
N PRO A 574 -29.00 -6.02 35.67
CA PRO A 574 -29.20 -4.84 36.50
C PRO A 574 -28.31 -4.83 37.73
N GLY A 575 -27.59 -3.72 37.94
CA GLY A 575 -26.63 -3.58 39.06
C GLY A 575 -25.27 -4.20 38.82
N PHE A 576 -24.88 -4.47 37.57
CA PHE A 576 -23.53 -4.89 37.20
C PHE A 576 -22.51 -3.81 37.61
N ASP A 577 -21.28 -4.24 37.85
CA ASP A 577 -20.14 -3.34 38.10
C ASP A 577 -19.35 -3.13 36.78
N GLU A 578 -19.43 -1.93 36.21
CA GLU A 578 -18.69 -1.58 34.97
C GLU A 578 -17.16 -1.67 35.16
N THR A 579 -16.67 -1.63 36.39
CA THR A 579 -15.24 -1.74 36.72
C THR A 579 -14.74 -3.18 36.74
N ASP A 580 -15.63 -4.18 36.81
CA ASP A 580 -15.28 -5.60 36.63
C ASP A 580 -15.01 -5.89 35.14
N GLU A 581 -13.78 -5.66 34.73
CA GLU A 581 -13.35 -5.83 33.34
C GLU A 581 -13.53 -7.24 32.80
N GLN A 582 -13.33 -8.27 33.66
CA GLN A 582 -13.50 -9.65 33.23
C GLN A 582 -14.96 -9.98 32.93
N PHE A 583 -15.87 -9.55 33.81
CA PHE A 583 -17.30 -9.66 33.59
C PHE A 583 -17.71 -8.93 32.30
N MET A 584 -17.27 -7.70 32.13
CA MET A 584 -17.65 -6.86 30.98
C MET A 584 -17.12 -7.42 29.65
N ILE A 585 -15.89 -7.92 29.59
CA ILE A 585 -15.35 -8.62 28.40
C ILE A 585 -16.19 -9.83 28.08
N LYS A 586 -16.50 -10.67 29.08
CA LYS A 586 -17.30 -11.87 28.87
C LYS A 586 -18.71 -11.53 28.38
N ALA A 587 -19.39 -10.63 29.04
CA ALA A 587 -20.74 -10.22 28.67
C ALA A 587 -20.80 -9.59 27.25
N THR A 588 -19.77 -8.78 26.90
CA THR A 588 -19.67 -8.20 25.55
C THR A 588 -19.44 -9.28 24.48
N ASN A 589 -18.57 -10.26 24.72
CA ASN A 589 -18.32 -11.36 23.79
C ASN A 589 -19.56 -12.27 23.63
N ASP A 590 -20.27 -12.56 24.70
CA ASP A 590 -21.52 -13.36 24.66
C ASP A 590 -22.60 -12.64 23.82
N ILE A 591 -22.77 -11.32 24.01
CA ILE A 591 -23.67 -10.49 23.21
C ILE A 591 -23.21 -10.44 21.75
N ALA A 592 -21.93 -10.19 21.49
CA ALA A 592 -21.38 -10.14 20.14
C ALA A 592 -21.58 -11.46 19.38
N SER A 593 -21.38 -12.59 20.04
CA SER A 593 -21.63 -13.93 19.47
C SER A 593 -23.11 -14.13 19.11
N GLU A 594 -24.02 -13.74 19.96
CA GLU A 594 -25.47 -13.82 19.73
C GLU A 594 -25.89 -12.94 18.56
N ILE A 595 -25.41 -11.69 18.51
CA ILE A 595 -25.68 -10.75 17.42
C ILE A 595 -25.08 -11.24 16.11
N GLN A 596 -23.88 -11.77 16.14
CA GLN A 596 -23.23 -12.38 14.97
C GLN A 596 -24.09 -13.51 14.38
N GLN A 597 -24.59 -14.40 15.23
CA GLN A 597 -25.46 -15.49 14.80
C GLN A 597 -26.79 -14.95 14.21
N HIS A 598 -27.39 -13.98 14.87
CA HIS A 598 -28.61 -13.35 14.39
C HIS A 598 -28.43 -12.70 13.02
N VAL A 599 -27.39 -11.89 12.83
CA VAL A 599 -27.14 -11.19 11.57
C VAL A 599 -26.81 -12.19 10.44
N ASN A 600 -26.01 -13.21 10.73
CA ASN A 600 -25.70 -14.27 9.74
C ASN A 600 -26.95 -15.01 9.28
N ALA A 601 -27.86 -15.35 10.20
CA ALA A 601 -29.17 -15.96 9.85
C ALA A 601 -30.06 -14.99 9.04
N MET A 602 -29.95 -13.69 9.28
CA MET A 602 -30.71 -12.68 8.50
C MET A 602 -30.17 -12.52 7.07
N TYR A 603 -28.89 -12.82 6.82
CA TYR A 603 -28.34 -12.82 5.46
C TYR A 603 -28.98 -13.89 4.56
N ASP A 604 -29.34 -15.06 5.08
CA ASP A 604 -30.05 -16.08 4.31
C ASP A 604 -31.38 -15.51 3.76
N VAL A 605 -32.11 -14.79 4.61
CA VAL A 605 -33.38 -14.15 4.22
C VAL A 605 -33.15 -12.97 3.25
N TYR A 606 -32.11 -12.19 3.49
CA TYR A 606 -31.78 -11.02 2.67
C TYR A 606 -31.37 -11.44 1.25
N ALA A 607 -30.50 -12.44 1.13
CA ALA A 607 -30.03 -12.94 -0.15
C ALA A 607 -31.19 -13.45 -1.04
N VAL A 608 -32.09 -14.23 -0.49
CA VAL A 608 -33.27 -14.72 -1.22
C VAL A 608 -34.19 -13.57 -1.62
N LYS A 609 -34.50 -12.68 -0.68
CA LYS A 609 -35.51 -11.62 -0.92
C LYS A 609 -35.05 -10.52 -1.86
N PHE A 610 -33.80 -10.09 -1.77
CA PHE A 610 -33.30 -8.92 -2.51
C PHE A 610 -32.46 -9.30 -3.73
N HIS A 611 -31.80 -10.43 -3.72
CA HIS A 611 -30.85 -10.83 -4.75
C HIS A 611 -31.22 -12.11 -5.48
N ASN A 612 -32.33 -12.76 -5.11
CA ASN A 612 -32.81 -14.01 -5.70
C ASN A 612 -31.73 -15.12 -5.71
N THR A 613 -31.02 -15.27 -4.59
CA THR A 613 -30.03 -16.34 -4.40
C THR A 613 -30.22 -17.04 -3.05
N ASP A 614 -30.15 -18.37 -3.05
CA ASP A 614 -30.17 -19.23 -1.87
C ASP A 614 -28.75 -19.70 -1.48
N SER A 615 -27.76 -19.33 -2.25
CA SER A 615 -26.37 -19.70 -2.05
C SER A 615 -25.50 -18.44 -1.98
N HIS A 616 -25.28 -17.93 -0.76
CA HIS A 616 -24.41 -16.80 -0.53
C HIS A 616 -23.26 -17.12 0.41
N ARG A 617 -22.22 -16.27 0.41
CA ARG A 617 -21.02 -16.40 1.25
C ARG A 617 -20.84 -15.24 2.23
N TRP A 618 -21.90 -14.46 2.47
CA TRP A 618 -21.84 -13.35 3.41
C TRP A 618 -21.81 -13.86 4.83
N GLN A 619 -20.76 -13.52 5.54
CA GLN A 619 -20.57 -13.84 6.95
C GLN A 619 -19.95 -12.67 7.66
N ILE A 620 -20.57 -12.25 8.76
CA ILE A 620 -20.03 -11.25 9.66
C ILE A 620 -19.45 -11.93 10.88
N LYS A 621 -18.32 -11.45 11.38
CA LYS A 621 -17.58 -12.03 12.48
C LYS A 621 -17.01 -10.98 13.40
N GLN A 622 -17.06 -11.21 14.72
CA GLN A 622 -16.40 -10.38 15.69
C GLN A 622 -14.88 -10.53 15.61
N GLU A 623 -14.14 -9.41 15.68
CA GLU A 623 -12.69 -9.38 15.72
C GLU A 623 -12.14 -8.97 17.09
N TYR A 624 -12.72 -7.94 17.75
CA TYR A 624 -12.21 -7.44 19.01
C TYR A 624 -13.29 -6.84 19.92
N VAL A 625 -12.88 -6.53 21.17
CA VAL A 625 -13.61 -5.71 22.12
C VAL A 625 -12.77 -4.50 22.52
N ALA A 626 -13.36 -3.31 22.42
CA ALA A 626 -12.78 -2.06 22.90
C ALA A 626 -13.53 -1.57 24.15
N LYS A 627 -12.78 -1.19 25.19
CA LYS A 627 -13.35 -0.66 26.42
C LYS A 627 -14.02 0.69 26.22
N SER A 628 -13.37 1.52 25.40
CA SER A 628 -13.88 2.83 24.99
C SER A 628 -13.40 3.21 23.59
N GLY A 629 -14.07 4.18 22.96
CA GLY A 629 -13.64 4.72 21.69
C GLY A 629 -14.23 6.10 21.42
N LEU A 630 -13.38 6.99 20.89
CA LEU A 630 -13.75 8.36 20.52
C LEU A 630 -13.92 8.44 19.01
N TRP A 631 -15.15 8.71 18.54
CA TRP A 631 -15.44 9.00 17.13
C TRP A 631 -15.60 10.50 16.91
N ILE A 632 -14.95 11.03 15.88
CA ILE A 632 -14.99 12.45 15.53
C ILE A 632 -15.72 12.67 14.21
N ALA A 633 -15.43 11.83 13.22
CA ALA A 633 -16.01 11.90 11.88
C ALA A 633 -15.80 10.57 11.15
N LYS A 634 -16.33 10.45 9.93
CA LYS A 634 -16.06 9.31 9.03
C LYS A 634 -14.56 9.04 8.94
N LYS A 635 -14.14 7.81 9.21
CA LYS A 635 -12.74 7.34 9.17
C LYS A 635 -11.78 8.11 10.11
N ARG A 636 -12.31 8.79 11.14
CA ARG A 636 -11.52 9.55 12.13
C ARG A 636 -11.94 9.17 13.54
N TYR A 637 -11.26 8.19 14.14
CA TYR A 637 -11.56 7.70 15.48
C TYR A 637 -10.34 7.08 16.15
N ALA A 638 -10.42 6.90 17.47
CA ALA A 638 -9.47 6.15 18.27
C ALA A 638 -10.19 5.23 19.24
N GLN A 639 -9.70 4.02 19.48
CA GLN A 639 -10.30 3.02 20.36
C GLN A 639 -9.27 2.43 21.31
N TRP A 640 -9.68 2.11 22.52
CA TRP A 640 -8.91 1.32 23.48
C TRP A 640 -9.32 -0.14 23.39
N VAL A 641 -8.57 -0.93 22.61
CA VAL A 641 -8.82 -2.35 22.40
C VAL A 641 -8.18 -3.16 23.53
N ILE A 642 -9.03 -3.94 24.24
CA ILE A 642 -8.61 -4.73 25.41
C ILE A 642 -8.68 -6.24 25.20
N PHE A 643 -9.36 -6.70 24.14
CA PHE A 643 -9.46 -8.10 23.78
C PHE A 643 -9.52 -8.25 22.27
N LYS A 644 -8.69 -9.12 21.69
CA LYS A 644 -8.64 -9.35 20.24
C LYS A 644 -8.34 -10.80 19.91
N GLU A 645 -9.12 -11.39 18.99
CA GLU A 645 -8.94 -12.77 18.50
C GLU A 645 -8.77 -13.80 19.62
N GLY A 646 -9.59 -13.70 20.68
CA GLY A 646 -9.56 -14.63 21.80
C GLY A 646 -8.46 -14.37 22.85
N LYS A 647 -7.70 -13.26 22.73
CA LYS A 647 -6.58 -12.94 23.64
C LYS A 647 -6.73 -11.53 24.24
N PRO A 648 -6.38 -11.36 25.52
CA PRO A 648 -6.27 -10.02 26.10
C PRO A 648 -5.21 -9.19 25.38
N THR A 649 -5.47 -7.90 25.24
CA THR A 649 -4.54 -6.90 24.69
C THR A 649 -4.74 -5.58 25.41
N ASP A 650 -3.81 -4.66 25.27
CA ASP A 650 -3.92 -3.28 25.78
C ASP A 650 -3.32 -2.36 24.72
N LYS A 651 -4.14 -1.96 23.75
CA LYS A 651 -3.67 -1.18 22.61
C LYS A 651 -4.66 -0.10 22.23
N MET A 652 -4.12 1.07 21.85
CA MET A 652 -4.90 2.09 21.14
C MET A 652 -4.87 1.82 19.64
N ASP A 653 -6.03 1.60 19.03
CA ASP A 653 -6.20 1.59 17.57
C ASP A 653 -6.70 2.94 17.10
N ILE A 654 -5.96 3.57 16.18
CA ILE A 654 -6.25 4.92 15.68
C ILE A 654 -6.44 4.88 14.18
N LYS A 655 -7.54 5.42 13.68
CA LYS A 655 -7.83 5.54 12.25
C LYS A 655 -8.04 7.01 11.84
N GLY A 656 -7.32 7.42 10.80
CA GLY A 656 -7.52 8.70 10.10
C GLY A 656 -7.28 9.98 10.91
N LEU A 657 -6.88 9.87 12.18
CA LEU A 657 -6.45 11.02 12.96
C LEU A 657 -5.02 11.43 12.57
N ASP A 658 -4.67 12.67 12.84
CA ASP A 658 -3.38 13.21 12.41
C ASP A 658 -2.18 12.51 13.07
N VAL A 659 -2.38 11.90 14.23
CA VAL A 659 -1.36 11.10 14.95
C VAL A 659 -0.73 10.02 14.06
N VAL A 660 -1.51 9.35 13.22
CA VAL A 660 -1.00 8.27 12.35
C VAL A 660 -0.40 8.79 11.05
N ARG A 661 -0.58 10.06 10.72
CA ARG A 661 -0.07 10.64 9.47
C ARG A 661 1.44 10.85 9.51
N SER A 662 2.13 10.47 8.45
CA SER A 662 3.57 10.68 8.30
C SER A 662 3.99 12.17 8.31
N SER A 663 3.08 13.06 7.90
CA SER A 663 3.31 14.50 7.85
C SER A 663 3.23 15.21 9.20
N PHE A 664 2.69 14.55 10.24
CA PHE A 664 2.47 15.17 11.53
C PHE A 664 3.74 15.17 12.39
N PRO A 665 4.09 16.31 13.05
CA PRO A 665 5.32 16.44 13.83
C PRO A 665 5.41 15.44 15.00
N THR A 666 6.62 15.01 15.35
CA THR A 666 6.86 13.97 16.35
C THR A 666 6.32 14.34 17.72
N ASP A 667 6.62 15.56 18.21
CA ASP A 667 6.15 16.01 19.53
C ASP A 667 4.63 16.19 19.56
N PHE A 668 4.04 16.55 18.42
CA PHE A 668 2.58 16.65 18.29
C PHE A 668 1.90 15.28 18.30
N LYS A 669 2.53 14.27 17.70
CA LYS A 669 2.04 12.89 17.81
C LYS A 669 2.01 12.44 19.27
N LYS A 670 3.07 12.71 20.00
CA LYS A 670 3.17 12.32 21.42
C LYS A 670 2.04 12.96 22.24
N ILE A 671 1.92 14.29 22.23
CA ILE A 671 0.90 14.98 23.03
C ILE A 671 -0.52 14.61 22.63
N MET A 672 -0.80 14.39 21.32
CA MET A 672 -2.11 13.92 20.89
C MET A 672 -2.39 12.49 21.34
N THR A 673 -1.40 11.61 21.32
CA THR A 673 -1.53 10.23 21.83
C THR A 673 -1.82 10.25 23.32
N ASP A 674 -1.10 11.07 24.10
CA ASP A 674 -1.32 11.22 25.54
C ASP A 674 -2.74 11.74 25.82
N ALA A 675 -3.17 12.78 25.13
CA ALA A 675 -4.52 13.33 25.27
C ALA A 675 -5.62 12.31 24.87
N LEU A 676 -5.41 11.51 23.82
CA LEU A 676 -6.33 10.45 23.42
C LEU A 676 -6.43 9.37 24.51
N TRP A 677 -5.30 8.95 25.10
CA TRP A 677 -5.32 8.01 26.23
C TRP A 677 -6.10 8.56 27.41
N MET A 678 -5.91 9.83 27.78
CA MET A 678 -6.66 10.47 28.88
C MET A 678 -8.18 10.52 28.60
N ILE A 679 -8.56 10.80 27.33
CA ILE A 679 -9.98 10.79 26.93
C ILE A 679 -10.54 9.37 27.00
N LEU A 680 -9.86 8.39 26.45
CA LEU A 680 -10.30 7.01 26.42
C LEU A 680 -10.36 6.38 27.82
N ARG A 681 -9.53 6.83 28.75
CA ARG A 681 -9.54 6.44 30.18
C ARG A 681 -10.46 7.28 31.04
N GLU A 682 -11.15 8.26 30.46
CA GLU A 682 -12.10 9.16 31.13
C GLU A 682 -11.47 9.96 32.29
N GLU A 683 -10.20 10.38 32.15
CA GLU A 683 -9.50 11.18 33.18
C GLU A 683 -10.06 12.61 33.33
N GLY A 684 -10.94 13.01 32.44
CA GLY A 684 -11.74 14.24 32.52
C GLY A 684 -11.11 15.44 31.80
N LYS A 685 -11.98 16.46 31.59
CA LYS A 685 -11.65 17.68 30.82
C LYS A 685 -10.45 18.43 31.41
N GLN A 686 -10.40 18.60 32.75
CA GLN A 686 -9.40 19.45 33.37
C GLN A 686 -7.99 18.83 33.23
N ALA A 687 -7.84 17.54 33.55
CA ALA A 687 -6.58 16.84 33.44
C ALA A 687 -6.05 16.86 31.99
N THR A 688 -6.92 16.56 31.02
CA THR A 688 -6.55 16.62 29.58
C THR A 688 -6.14 18.04 29.16
N SER A 689 -6.87 19.07 29.63
CA SER A 689 -6.54 20.47 29.32
C SER A 689 -5.17 20.86 29.87
N ASP A 690 -4.86 20.44 31.10
CA ASP A 690 -3.61 20.79 31.79
C ASP A 690 -2.40 20.22 31.03
N VAL A 691 -2.47 18.99 30.59
CA VAL A 691 -1.41 18.34 29.78
C VAL A 691 -1.19 19.08 28.46
N ILE A 692 -2.25 19.42 27.73
CA ILE A 692 -2.14 20.15 26.45
C ILE A 692 -1.58 21.56 26.65
N LEU A 693 -2.04 22.28 27.67
CA LEU A 693 -1.61 23.63 27.95
C LEU A 693 -0.17 23.69 28.51
N ASN A 694 0.26 22.67 29.25
CA ASN A 694 1.66 22.52 29.65
C ASN A 694 2.56 22.29 28.43
N PHE A 695 2.16 21.39 27.51
CA PHE A 695 2.90 21.20 26.26
C PHE A 695 3.02 22.51 25.46
N ARG A 696 1.98 23.36 25.46
CA ARG A 696 2.05 24.67 24.79
C ARG A 696 3.16 25.55 25.37
N LYS A 697 3.48 25.45 26.66
CA LYS A 697 4.61 26.16 27.28
C LYS A 697 5.94 25.50 26.93
N ASP A 698 5.95 24.18 26.93
CA ASP A 698 7.18 23.38 26.76
C ASP A 698 7.65 23.32 25.31
N ILE A 699 6.76 23.58 24.33
CA ILE A 699 7.09 23.55 22.91
C ILE A 699 8.26 24.50 22.53
N HIS A 700 8.49 25.55 23.36
CA HIS A 700 9.61 26.46 23.15
C HIS A 700 10.99 25.81 23.40
N ASN A 701 11.02 24.72 24.17
CA ASN A 701 12.21 23.91 24.47
C ASN A 701 12.33 22.70 23.54
N SER A 702 11.34 22.44 22.69
CA SER A 702 11.36 21.32 21.75
C SER A 702 12.39 21.52 20.65
N ASP A 703 13.00 20.43 20.22
CA ASP A 703 13.82 20.37 19.01
C ASP A 703 13.04 20.86 17.78
N ILE A 704 13.68 21.71 16.96
CA ILE A 704 13.02 22.29 15.77
C ILE A 704 12.48 21.22 14.83
N LEU A 705 13.25 20.16 14.59
CA LEU A 705 12.85 19.09 13.67
C LEU A 705 11.66 18.25 14.20
N ASN A 706 11.40 18.27 15.51
CA ASN A 706 10.30 17.55 16.12
C ASN A 706 8.97 18.31 16.07
N VAL A 707 9.01 19.65 15.84
CA VAL A 707 7.82 20.48 15.73
C VAL A 707 7.53 20.93 14.30
N MET A 708 8.45 20.72 13.37
CA MET A 708 8.29 21.03 11.95
C MET A 708 7.46 19.95 11.23
N LYS A 709 6.67 20.34 10.23
CA LYS A 709 5.82 19.44 9.43
C LYS A 709 6.59 18.75 8.34
N ASN A 710 6.37 17.44 8.19
CA ASN A 710 6.91 16.66 7.06
C ASN A 710 5.97 16.76 5.85
N THR A 711 6.50 17.11 4.67
CA THR A 711 5.70 17.16 3.44
C THR A 711 6.57 16.87 2.22
N GLY A 712 6.03 16.15 1.24
CA GLY A 712 6.68 16.01 -0.07
C GLY A 712 6.44 17.24 -0.93
N VAL A 713 7.46 17.69 -1.64
CA VAL A 713 7.39 18.90 -2.50
C VAL A 713 7.10 18.51 -3.94
N LYS A 714 6.19 19.24 -4.60
CA LYS A 714 5.86 19.07 -6.01
C LYS A 714 5.71 20.43 -6.69
N ASP A 715 5.93 20.46 -8.00
CA ASP A 715 5.68 21.61 -8.88
C ASP A 715 6.46 22.89 -8.52
N ILE A 716 7.66 22.78 -7.91
CA ILE A 716 8.50 23.94 -7.53
C ILE A 716 8.69 24.89 -8.72
N ALA A 717 9.09 24.38 -9.88
CA ALA A 717 9.36 25.18 -11.08
C ALA A 717 8.12 25.96 -11.56
N LYS A 718 6.91 25.41 -11.39
CA LYS A 718 5.66 26.10 -11.69
C LYS A 718 5.49 27.35 -10.85
N TYR A 719 5.68 27.22 -9.54
CA TYR A 719 5.49 28.32 -8.61
C TYR A 719 6.61 29.36 -8.66
N ILE A 720 7.85 28.98 -9.00
CA ILE A 720 8.94 29.91 -9.29
C ILE A 720 8.59 30.78 -10.51
N LYS A 721 8.10 30.17 -11.61
CA LYS A 721 7.67 30.93 -12.82
C LYS A 721 6.49 31.85 -12.59
N GLN A 722 5.66 31.56 -11.62
CA GLN A 722 4.47 32.35 -11.27
C GLN A 722 4.77 33.44 -10.19
N ARG A 723 6.01 33.54 -9.74
CA ARG A 723 6.41 34.50 -8.72
C ARG A 723 6.29 35.93 -9.26
N GLU A 724 5.75 36.83 -8.44
CA GLU A 724 5.66 38.25 -8.78
C GLU A 724 7.04 38.88 -8.88
N PRO A 725 7.22 39.97 -9.68
CA PRO A 725 8.53 40.59 -9.89
C PRO A 725 9.27 41.04 -8.61
N PHE A 726 8.53 41.27 -7.52
CA PHE A 726 9.09 41.66 -6.20
C PHE A 726 9.19 40.48 -5.22
N GLY A 727 9.13 39.22 -5.67
CA GLY A 727 9.32 38.02 -4.84
C GLY A 727 8.05 37.50 -4.15
N GLY A 728 6.87 38.08 -4.42
CA GLY A 728 5.60 37.63 -3.90
C GLY A 728 5.18 36.30 -4.51
N TYR A 729 4.42 35.49 -3.73
CA TYR A 729 3.87 34.23 -4.20
C TYR A 729 2.40 34.41 -4.60
N PRO A 730 1.93 33.76 -5.67
CA PRO A 730 0.51 33.76 -6.05
C PRO A 730 -0.36 33.28 -4.89
N SER A 731 -1.59 33.84 -4.80
CA SER A 731 -2.58 33.34 -3.86
C SER A 731 -2.81 31.82 -4.06
N GLY A 732 -2.86 31.05 -2.97
CA GLY A 732 -3.03 29.60 -3.00
C GLY A 732 -1.73 28.79 -3.17
N THR A 733 -0.55 29.44 -3.24
CA THR A 733 0.71 28.69 -3.23
C THR A 733 0.84 27.90 -1.92
N PRO A 734 1.03 26.57 -1.95
CA PRO A 734 1.13 25.76 -0.74
C PRO A 734 2.32 26.16 0.13
N ALA A 735 2.12 26.21 1.46
CA ALA A 735 3.16 26.66 2.40
C ALA A 735 4.47 25.84 2.29
N HIS A 736 4.38 24.52 2.12
CA HIS A 736 5.56 23.68 1.96
C HIS A 736 6.36 23.96 0.67
N VAL A 737 5.67 24.36 -0.42
CA VAL A 737 6.36 24.75 -1.66
C VAL A 737 7.06 26.10 -1.48
N LYS A 738 6.38 27.08 -0.83
CA LYS A 738 7.02 28.34 -0.44
C LYS A 738 8.26 28.08 0.41
N SER A 739 8.15 27.18 1.38
CA SER A 739 9.25 26.85 2.30
C SER A 739 10.46 26.28 1.57
N ALA A 740 10.24 25.39 0.58
CA ALA A 740 11.30 24.85 -0.26
C ALA A 740 11.97 25.95 -1.11
N ILE A 741 11.18 26.82 -1.72
CA ILE A 741 11.72 27.92 -2.53
C ILE A 741 12.49 28.91 -1.63
N ASN A 742 11.98 29.23 -0.44
CA ASN A 742 12.67 30.12 0.51
C ASN A 742 14.01 29.52 1.00
N PHE A 743 14.08 28.19 1.17
CA PHE A 743 15.35 27.51 1.44
C PHE A 743 16.35 27.68 0.29
N ASN A 744 15.94 27.42 -0.95
CA ASN A 744 16.79 27.60 -2.14
C ASN A 744 17.23 29.07 -2.33
N ASP A 745 16.31 30.02 -2.10
CA ASP A 745 16.63 31.45 -2.11
C ASP A 745 17.66 31.80 -1.01
N MET A 746 17.56 31.18 0.16
CA MET A 746 18.50 31.42 1.26
C MET A 746 19.88 30.88 0.92
N LEU A 747 19.98 29.65 0.35
CA LEU A 747 21.26 29.10 -0.13
C LEU A 747 21.97 30.11 -1.06
N THR A 748 21.23 30.69 -2.01
CA THR A 748 21.77 31.68 -2.94
C THR A 748 22.26 32.96 -2.20
N LYS A 749 21.47 33.43 -1.21
CA LYS A 749 21.78 34.65 -0.45
C LYS A 749 23.00 34.51 0.46
N ILE A 750 23.24 33.33 1.03
CA ILE A 750 24.40 33.06 1.89
C ILE A 750 25.60 32.51 1.10
N ALA A 751 25.49 32.49 -0.26
CA ALA A 751 26.52 32.01 -1.17
C ALA A 751 27.02 30.57 -0.89
N LYS A 752 26.15 29.70 -0.42
CA LYS A 752 26.43 28.27 -0.19
C LYS A 752 26.20 27.50 -1.49
N THR A 753 27.25 27.41 -2.30
CA THR A 753 27.22 26.70 -3.60
C THR A 753 27.45 25.20 -3.47
N ASP A 754 27.89 24.73 -2.31
CA ASP A 754 28.15 23.33 -1.96
C ASP A 754 26.90 22.59 -1.48
N ALA A 755 25.84 23.30 -1.12
CA ALA A 755 24.55 22.70 -0.77
C ALA A 755 23.58 22.71 -1.97
N THR A 756 22.85 21.60 -2.15
CA THR A 756 21.93 21.45 -3.28
C THR A 756 20.55 22.06 -2.98
N ASP A 757 19.91 22.59 -4.02
CA ASP A 757 18.52 23.05 -3.96
C ASP A 757 17.57 21.91 -3.60
N ILE A 758 16.50 22.21 -2.88
CA ILE A 758 15.37 21.29 -2.71
C ILE A 758 14.64 21.18 -4.05
N THR A 759 14.39 19.92 -4.49
CA THR A 759 13.80 19.59 -5.78
C THR A 759 12.46 18.89 -5.65
N ASN A 760 11.77 18.68 -6.79
CA ASN A 760 10.51 17.94 -6.82
C ASN A 760 10.70 16.50 -6.38
N GLY A 761 9.78 16.01 -5.54
CA GLY A 761 9.81 14.63 -5.02
C GLY A 761 10.47 14.50 -3.65
N GLU A 762 11.28 15.48 -3.24
CA GLU A 762 11.90 15.45 -1.92
C GLU A 762 10.87 15.60 -0.80
N LYS A 763 11.12 14.92 0.33
CA LYS A 763 10.42 15.13 1.58
C LYS A 763 11.23 16.10 2.42
N ILE A 764 10.56 17.16 2.85
CA ILE A 764 11.13 18.23 3.68
C ILE A 764 10.38 18.36 4.99
N LYS A 765 11.03 18.93 5.98
CA LYS A 765 10.41 19.53 7.16
C LYS A 765 10.26 21.02 6.92
N TRP A 766 9.15 21.62 7.34
CA TRP A 766 8.93 23.04 7.17
C TRP A 766 8.18 23.65 8.36
N ALA A 767 8.42 24.95 8.60
CA ALA A 767 7.83 25.68 9.72
C ALA A 767 7.43 27.11 9.34
N TYR A 768 6.55 27.69 10.14
CA TYR A 768 6.27 29.13 10.12
C TYR A 768 7.38 29.87 10.83
N LEU A 769 7.66 31.09 10.36
CA LEU A 769 8.67 31.99 10.93
C LEU A 769 8.04 33.24 11.51
N LYS A 770 8.68 33.79 12.56
CA LYS A 770 8.50 35.13 13.04
C LYS A 770 9.06 36.14 12.03
N ASN A 771 8.83 37.43 12.26
CA ASN A 771 9.44 38.47 11.46
C ASN A 771 10.98 38.33 11.47
N ASN A 772 11.60 38.35 10.30
CA ASN A 772 13.01 38.04 10.10
C ASN A 772 13.63 38.90 8.98
N PRO A 773 14.97 39.00 8.91
CA PRO A 773 15.66 39.90 7.96
C PRO A 773 15.39 39.60 6.48
N TYR A 774 15.01 38.36 6.15
CA TYR A 774 14.75 37.96 4.77
C TYR A 774 13.28 38.10 4.35
N GLY A 775 12.38 38.41 5.30
CA GLY A 775 10.94 38.55 5.05
C GLY A 775 10.26 37.21 4.73
N PHE A 776 10.85 36.09 5.08
CA PHE A 776 10.25 34.76 4.87
C PHE A 776 9.16 34.47 5.92
N ASP A 777 8.00 34.03 5.46
CA ASP A 777 6.89 33.59 6.33
C ASP A 777 6.99 32.13 6.73
N THR A 778 7.73 31.34 5.94
CA THR A 778 7.97 29.91 6.13
C THR A 778 9.34 29.53 5.60
N ILE A 779 9.93 28.44 6.09
CA ILE A 779 11.18 27.85 5.58
C ILE A 779 11.18 26.35 5.71
N ALA A 780 11.95 25.68 4.86
CA ALA A 780 12.16 24.22 4.90
C ALA A 780 13.54 23.87 5.46
N LEU A 781 13.65 22.64 5.95
CA LEU A 781 14.90 21.93 6.24
C LEU A 781 14.75 20.48 5.75
N ARG A 782 15.84 19.83 5.37
CA ARG A 782 15.92 18.38 5.21
C ARG A 782 16.21 17.72 6.56
N GLY A 783 17.10 18.31 7.34
CA GLY A 783 17.55 17.86 8.65
C GLY A 783 18.68 18.73 9.17
N TYR A 784 19.45 18.23 10.12
CA TYR A 784 20.66 18.90 10.64
C TYR A 784 21.86 18.81 9.67
N GLU A 785 21.75 18.02 8.62
CA GLU A 785 22.68 17.97 7.50
C GLU A 785 22.65 19.19 6.58
N ASP A 786 21.66 20.06 6.73
CA ASP A 786 21.59 21.35 6.02
C ASP A 786 22.63 22.34 6.55
N PRO A 787 23.00 23.37 5.78
CA PRO A 787 23.98 24.37 6.23
C PRO A 787 23.65 24.95 7.60
N ALA A 788 24.64 24.98 8.49
CA ALA A 788 24.48 25.43 9.88
C ALA A 788 23.85 26.84 9.98
N GLU A 789 24.16 27.73 9.05
CA GLU A 789 23.62 29.09 8.99
C GLU A 789 22.09 29.08 8.76
N ILE A 790 21.56 28.08 7.99
CA ILE A 790 20.12 27.96 7.79
C ILE A 790 19.48 27.32 9.01
N VAL A 791 20.11 26.32 9.62
CA VAL A 791 19.61 25.69 10.85
C VAL A 791 19.52 26.73 11.98
N GLU A 792 20.59 27.48 12.24
CA GLU A 792 20.61 28.56 13.23
C GLU A 792 19.56 29.66 12.96
N PHE A 793 19.37 30.02 11.69
CA PHE A 793 18.31 30.93 11.28
C PHE A 793 16.93 30.39 11.63
N VAL A 794 16.67 29.10 11.36
CA VAL A 794 15.38 28.47 11.71
C VAL A 794 15.20 28.46 13.22
N GLU A 795 16.20 28.05 13.99
CA GLU A 795 16.15 28.04 15.47
C GLU A 795 15.81 29.42 16.04
N THR A 796 16.41 30.46 15.48
CA THR A 796 16.20 31.84 15.92
C THR A 796 14.79 32.36 15.60
N TYR A 797 14.27 32.08 14.40
CA TYR A 797 13.06 32.74 13.90
C TYR A 797 11.83 31.82 13.84
N ILE A 798 11.91 30.53 14.22
CA ILE A 798 10.75 29.62 14.24
C ILE A 798 9.62 30.15 15.14
N ASP A 799 8.41 30.20 14.60
CA ASP A 799 7.20 30.63 15.31
C ASP A 799 6.44 29.46 15.90
N ARG A 800 6.90 28.99 17.07
CA ARG A 800 6.33 27.81 17.74
C ARG A 800 4.89 28.02 18.20
N ASP A 801 4.53 29.24 18.59
CA ASP A 801 3.15 29.59 18.96
C ASP A 801 2.21 29.47 17.76
N LYS A 802 2.60 30.02 16.63
CA LYS A 802 1.83 29.96 15.37
C LYS A 802 1.72 28.51 14.88
N ILE A 803 2.78 27.69 15.03
CA ILE A 803 2.76 26.27 14.71
C ILE A 803 1.74 25.54 15.60
N PHE A 804 1.78 25.76 16.91
CA PHE A 804 0.80 25.17 17.84
C PHE A 804 -0.63 25.56 17.47
N ASP A 805 -0.90 26.84 17.30
CA ASP A 805 -2.25 27.34 17.03
C ASP A 805 -2.80 26.90 15.66
N ARG A 806 -1.95 26.83 14.63
CA ARG A 806 -2.35 26.41 13.27
C ARG A 806 -2.46 24.90 13.08
N GLU A 807 -1.57 24.15 13.71
CA GLU A 807 -1.40 22.73 13.38
C GLU A 807 -1.95 21.78 14.45
N LEU A 808 -2.06 22.22 15.68
CA LEU A 808 -2.45 21.35 16.79
C LEU A 808 -3.77 21.75 17.46
N ARG A 809 -3.96 23.04 17.71
CA ARG A 809 -5.12 23.54 18.46
C ARG A 809 -6.46 23.10 17.87
N GLY A 810 -6.68 23.33 16.56
CA GLY A 810 -7.93 22.98 15.91
C GLY A 810 -8.27 21.48 15.97
N LYS A 811 -7.25 20.63 16.10
CA LYS A 811 -7.44 19.18 16.25
C LYS A 811 -7.89 18.81 17.66
N PHE A 812 -7.43 19.52 18.67
CA PHE A 812 -7.95 19.37 20.03
C PHE A 812 -9.36 19.93 20.15
N ASP A 813 -9.67 21.01 19.46
CA ASP A 813 -11.05 21.56 19.43
C ASP A 813 -12.02 20.51 18.84
N ASP A 814 -11.63 19.72 17.84
CA ASP A 814 -12.41 18.57 17.34
C ASP A 814 -12.68 17.53 18.46
N PHE A 815 -11.66 17.19 19.28
CA PHE A 815 -11.81 16.25 20.40
C PHE A 815 -12.76 16.82 21.48
N TYR A 816 -12.57 18.10 21.81
CA TYR A 816 -13.40 18.78 22.80
C TYR A 816 -14.85 18.90 22.35
N ALA A 817 -15.07 19.14 21.05
CA ALA A 817 -16.42 19.17 20.49
C ALA A 817 -17.09 17.79 20.58
N ALA A 818 -16.37 16.73 20.24
CA ALA A 818 -16.88 15.35 20.33
C ALA A 818 -17.21 14.95 21.78
N MET A 819 -16.45 15.44 22.75
CA MET A 819 -16.66 15.20 24.19
C MET A 819 -17.68 16.17 24.84
N ASN A 820 -18.27 17.08 24.07
CA ASN A 820 -19.10 18.17 24.59
C ASN A 820 -18.38 19.05 25.64
N TRP A 821 -17.06 19.19 25.54
CA TRP A 821 -16.25 20.02 26.44
C TRP A 821 -16.13 21.49 26.01
N GLY A 822 -16.73 21.85 24.87
CA GLY A 822 -16.61 23.16 24.25
C GLY A 822 -15.30 23.28 23.45
N VAL A 823 -14.50 24.31 23.68
CA VAL A 823 -13.20 24.55 23.04
C VAL A 823 -12.07 24.45 24.05
N LEU A 824 -10.88 24.18 23.56
CA LEU A 824 -9.66 24.16 24.39
C LEU A 824 -9.46 25.55 25.03
N PRO A 825 -9.30 25.66 26.36
CA PRO A 825 -9.10 26.93 27.03
C PRO A 825 -7.96 27.76 26.42
N GLN A 826 -8.18 29.06 26.27
CA GLN A 826 -7.08 29.98 25.95
C GLN A 826 -6.34 30.31 27.26
N ASN A 827 -5.00 30.25 27.22
CA ASN A 827 -4.18 30.75 28.31
C ASN A 827 -4.26 32.31 28.32
N ASN A 828 -5.37 32.85 28.84
CA ASN A 828 -5.48 34.28 29.06
C ASN A 828 -4.65 34.62 30.28
N ASN A 829 -3.39 34.99 30.10
CA ASN A 829 -2.61 35.70 31.10
C ASN A 829 -3.21 37.12 31.45
N MET A 830 -4.35 37.48 30.88
CA MET A 830 -5.07 38.73 31.21
C MET A 830 -5.77 38.73 32.59
N GLY A 831 -6.00 37.54 33.18
CA GLY A 831 -6.59 37.46 34.51
C GLY A 831 -5.70 37.92 35.65
N LYS A 832 -4.39 38.09 35.44
CA LYS A 832 -3.46 38.63 36.46
C LYS A 832 -3.31 40.17 36.46
N PHE A 833 -3.89 40.86 35.49
CA PHE A 833 -3.83 42.33 35.45
C PHE A 833 -5.03 43.05 36.08
N PHE A 834 -6.07 42.32 36.53
CA PHE A 834 -7.27 42.90 37.14
C PHE A 834 -7.55 42.41 38.55
N SER A 835 -6.54 42.07 39.36
CA SER A 835 -6.68 41.95 40.80
C SER A 835 -6.07 43.19 41.47
N PHE A 836 -6.72 44.33 41.30
CA PHE A 836 -6.59 45.48 42.15
C PHE A 836 -7.94 45.79 42.79
N GLY A 837 -8.01 45.65 44.11
CA GLY A 837 -9.10 46.11 44.98
C GLY A 837 -9.56 45.04 45.88
#